data_7e401d80bee710bf3bd9275b471dd7a4
#
_entry.id   7e401d80bee710bf3bd9275b471dd7a4
#
_cell.length_a   1.000
_cell.length_b   1.000
_cell.length_c   1.000
_cell.angle_alpha   90.00
_cell.angle_beta   90.00
_cell.angle_gamma   90.00
#
_symmetry.space_group_name_H-M   'P 1'
#
loop_
_entity.id
_entity.type
_entity.pdbx_description
1 polymer ?
#
loop_
_entity_poly.entity_id
_entity_poly.type
_entity_poly.pdbx_seq_one_letter_code
_entity_poly.pdbx_strand_id
1 'polypeptide(L)'
;MRNFASAMLLTLITALMLTPVSDTLLAPAYATAFKERVPLERLASPVSVLLPSDLKTEGILGQGRLSALVPGLLIPDYGASLTSTIYLRGIGSRMENPSMGLYVDGIPVMDKNAYDFDWTGISFAALMRGPGATLYGRNSMSGTLVLQTPSPDGQNHLMAFAEAGLAGTLRAGMTASFGRNVLIANVKHNRGWFRNEYKGAMCDPYDGLSLRWKWEQSPGERIRWSNNLSASLSREGGFAYGLYEDGVLHPVSYNGEGSYRRLTVLDGVHFQYAGETFSLDGTGSLQFLSDDMRMDQDFTPEPVFTLQQAQNSGTGTLELVARRESGRWHPSTGVFAFFRRNRMHAPVTFGRAGIEQLILDHANGNIPEDIGYLSIPDEQLLIASDFGISTFGAALFHESDIRLGRWHLTAGLRLDVEGGVMAYDCLAALHYRFIPTMKADKAFEVPYQGSVSQSSGLQVLPRFSALYEATGGLSFFGTVSKGFRAGGFNTQIFSDILQNRTMNGLMKDLGVYLDMPMVSVGAENTRYKPEMAWNHELGFRLVRENFRAEGSLYRMDVCNQQLTVFPPGKSTGRMMTNAGRSRSLGAEAELDWQPGAFRFHASYAWCDARFVAYDDGNHDYSGNRVPYVPAHTAFASAAWHHAIRKATLHLSASVRAYGPISWDEAGTYEEPVHVRPDARISLTFPGWEIWLRGENLAGSTGRNFYFKSVGREFFSRERPCNIVLGISINR
;
A
#
# COMPACT_ATOMS: atom_id res chain seq x y z
N MET A 1 -12.05 -35.06 9.28
CA MET A 1 -11.06 -34.10 8.77
C MET A 1 -9.74 -34.02 9.58
N ARG A 2 -9.73 -34.08 10.92
CA ARG A 2 -8.47 -34.07 11.71
C ARG A 2 -7.49 -35.22 11.40
N ASN A 3 -7.95 -36.44 11.16
CA ASN A 3 -7.07 -37.56 10.89
C ASN A 3 -6.48 -37.61 9.49
N PHE A 4 -7.09 -36.92 8.51
CA PHE A 4 -6.60 -36.83 7.14
C PHE A 4 -5.45 -35.82 7.00
N ALA A 5 -5.54 -34.70 7.71
CA ALA A 5 -4.47 -33.68 7.73
C ALA A 5 -3.19 -34.18 8.42
N SER A 6 -3.35 -34.96 9.53
CA SER A 6 -2.20 -35.55 10.25
C SER A 6 -1.51 -36.66 9.45
N ALA A 7 -2.27 -37.49 8.73
CA ALA A 7 -1.69 -38.54 7.88
C ALA A 7 -0.98 -37.93 6.66
N MET A 8 -1.54 -36.90 6.06
CA MET A 8 -0.94 -36.20 4.94
C MET A 8 0.35 -35.45 5.33
N LEU A 9 0.37 -34.84 6.51
CA LEU A 9 1.55 -34.19 7.08
C LEU A 9 2.68 -35.17 7.39
N LEU A 10 2.33 -36.36 7.95
CA LEU A 10 3.31 -37.40 8.27
C LEU A 10 3.90 -38.04 7.00
N THR A 11 3.07 -38.25 5.97
CA THR A 11 3.51 -38.80 4.66
C THR A 11 4.39 -37.80 3.92
N LEU A 12 4.09 -36.51 4.00
CA LEU A 12 4.92 -35.44 3.43
C LEU A 12 6.30 -35.37 4.11
N ILE A 13 6.33 -35.47 5.45
CA ILE A 13 7.57 -35.42 6.25
C ILE A 13 8.47 -36.65 5.97
N THR A 14 7.89 -37.85 5.77
CA THR A 14 8.65 -39.08 5.46
C THR A 14 9.19 -39.08 4.01
N ALA A 15 8.47 -38.53 3.05
CA ALA A 15 8.96 -38.41 1.65
C ALA A 15 10.11 -37.38 1.49
N LEU A 16 10.20 -36.43 2.40
CA LEU A 16 11.21 -35.35 2.39
C LEU A 16 12.64 -35.78 2.83
N MET A 17 12.80 -36.99 3.41
CA MET A 17 14.08 -37.41 4.01
C MET A 17 15.03 -38.14 3.05
N LEU A 18 14.68 -38.35 1.76
CA LEU A 18 15.35 -39.35 0.89
C LEU A 18 16.03 -38.83 -0.39
N THR A 19 16.23 -37.52 -0.59
CA THR A 19 16.90 -37.02 -1.81
C THR A 19 18.19 -36.25 -1.55
N PRO A 20 19.26 -36.43 -2.34
CA PRO A 20 20.51 -35.67 -2.22
C PRO A 20 20.37 -34.22 -2.71
N VAL A 21 21.18 -33.34 -2.15
CA VAL A 21 21.20 -31.87 -2.37
C VAL A 21 21.94 -31.50 -3.64
N SER A 22 21.39 -30.62 -4.47
CA SER A 22 22.09 -29.85 -5.50
C SER A 22 21.63 -28.38 -5.58
N ASP A 23 22.57 -27.49 -5.89
CA ASP A 23 22.59 -26.04 -5.59
C ASP A 23 21.84 -25.10 -6.57
N THR A 24 20.84 -25.52 -7.31
CA THR A 24 20.41 -24.79 -8.51
C THR A 24 19.20 -23.85 -8.39
N LEU A 25 18.49 -23.77 -7.27
CA LEU A 25 17.24 -22.97 -7.20
C LEU A 25 17.34 -21.58 -6.57
N LEU A 26 18.44 -21.23 -5.92
CA LEU A 26 18.62 -19.93 -5.30
C LEU A 26 20.03 -19.39 -5.56
N ALA A 27 20.20 -18.74 -6.69
CA ALA A 27 21.49 -18.16 -7.08
C ALA A 27 21.96 -17.08 -6.09
N PRO A 28 23.29 -16.88 -5.91
CA PRO A 28 23.88 -15.87 -5.02
C PRO A 28 23.42 -14.42 -5.29
N ALA A 29 22.80 -14.17 -6.46
CA ALA A 29 22.29 -12.86 -6.86
C ALA A 29 21.22 -12.28 -5.91
N TYR A 30 20.53 -13.11 -5.13
CA TYR A 30 19.48 -12.64 -4.22
C TYR A 30 20.01 -12.13 -2.88
N ALA A 31 21.24 -12.45 -2.52
CA ALA A 31 21.87 -11.97 -1.29
C ALA A 31 22.03 -10.44 -1.26
N THR A 32 22.09 -9.79 -2.41
CA THR A 32 22.27 -8.35 -2.52
C THR A 32 20.97 -7.55 -2.64
N ALA A 33 19.84 -8.24 -2.80
CA ALA A 33 18.53 -7.59 -2.90
C ALA A 33 18.11 -6.90 -1.60
N PHE A 34 18.48 -7.48 -0.46
CA PHE A 34 18.20 -6.97 0.86
C PHE A 34 19.38 -6.24 1.45
N LYS A 35 19.13 -5.27 2.32
CA LYS A 35 20.17 -4.51 3.02
C LYS A 35 21.01 -5.40 3.95
N GLU A 36 20.49 -6.52 4.41
CA GLU A 36 21.16 -7.54 5.20
C GLU A 36 22.33 -8.21 4.46
N ARG A 37 22.26 -8.31 3.13
CA ARG A 37 23.26 -8.95 2.26
C ARG A 37 23.65 -10.36 2.69
N VAL A 38 22.70 -11.10 3.22
CA VAL A 38 22.86 -12.52 3.52
C VAL A 38 22.04 -13.36 2.56
N PRO A 39 22.44 -14.61 2.27
CA PRO A 39 21.59 -15.53 1.50
C PRO A 39 20.19 -15.65 2.10
N LEU A 40 19.18 -15.86 1.26
CA LEU A 40 17.78 -15.94 1.73
C LEU A 40 17.57 -17.00 2.80
N GLU A 41 18.32 -18.11 2.73
CA GLU A 41 18.28 -19.19 3.72
C GLU A 41 18.71 -18.73 5.12
N ARG A 42 19.49 -17.67 5.20
CA ARG A 42 20.05 -17.12 6.44
C ARG A 42 19.33 -15.88 6.97
N LEU A 43 18.29 -15.43 6.27
CA LEU A 43 17.45 -14.37 6.80
C LEU A 43 16.62 -14.88 7.98
N ALA A 44 16.78 -14.27 9.14
CA ALA A 44 15.99 -14.60 10.34
C ALA A 44 14.65 -13.85 10.34
N SER A 45 13.96 -13.88 9.20
CA SER A 45 12.60 -13.32 8.98
C SER A 45 11.95 -14.08 7.84
N PRO A 46 10.63 -14.27 7.84
CA PRO A 46 9.94 -14.91 6.72
C PRO A 46 9.93 -13.99 5.50
N VAL A 47 10.16 -14.59 4.34
CA VAL A 47 10.28 -13.87 3.06
C VAL A 47 9.55 -14.61 1.96
N SER A 48 8.61 -13.95 1.30
CA SER A 48 8.03 -14.40 0.04
C SER A 48 8.87 -13.89 -1.12
N VAL A 49 9.27 -14.79 -2.01
CA VAL A 49 10.10 -14.47 -3.19
C VAL A 49 9.32 -14.74 -4.45
N LEU A 50 9.33 -13.80 -5.38
CA LEU A 50 8.68 -13.89 -6.68
C LEU A 50 9.73 -13.73 -7.78
N LEU A 51 9.93 -14.77 -8.53
CA LEU A 51 10.83 -14.81 -9.69
C LEU A 51 10.11 -14.28 -10.95
N PRO A 52 10.82 -13.93 -12.01
CA PRO A 52 10.21 -13.51 -13.28
C PRO A 52 9.21 -14.52 -13.85
N SER A 53 9.46 -15.82 -13.65
CA SER A 53 8.53 -16.90 -14.00
C SER A 53 7.21 -16.81 -13.25
N ASP A 54 7.25 -16.44 -11.96
CA ASP A 54 6.06 -16.30 -11.12
C ASP A 54 5.25 -15.07 -11.53
N LEU A 55 5.95 -13.93 -11.71
CA LEU A 55 5.34 -12.68 -12.18
C LEU A 55 4.59 -12.91 -13.51
N LYS A 56 5.20 -13.68 -14.43
CA LYS A 56 4.65 -14.00 -15.74
C LYS A 56 3.47 -14.99 -15.63
N THR A 57 3.64 -16.10 -14.91
CA THR A 57 2.65 -17.17 -14.79
C THR A 57 1.39 -16.66 -14.10
N GLU A 58 1.54 -15.94 -12.99
CA GLU A 58 0.44 -15.38 -12.23
C GLU A 58 -0.08 -14.04 -12.81
N GLY A 59 0.53 -13.52 -13.87
CA GLY A 59 0.15 -12.26 -14.49
C GLY A 59 0.26 -11.08 -13.53
N ILE A 60 1.32 -11.04 -12.70
CA ILE A 60 1.52 -9.97 -11.73
C ILE A 60 2.04 -8.74 -12.45
N LEU A 61 1.18 -7.74 -12.56
CA LEU A 61 1.42 -6.50 -13.30
C LEU A 61 1.58 -5.29 -12.39
N GLY A 62 1.42 -5.50 -11.07
CA GLY A 62 1.51 -4.50 -10.03
C GLY A 62 1.23 -5.12 -8.67
N GLN A 63 1.40 -4.34 -7.62
CA GLN A 63 1.32 -4.81 -6.23
C GLN A 63 -0.06 -5.38 -5.83
N GLY A 64 -1.16 -4.87 -6.39
CA GLY A 64 -2.51 -5.33 -6.03
C GLY A 64 -2.73 -6.84 -6.23
N ARG A 65 -2.02 -7.44 -7.19
CA ARG A 65 -2.10 -8.89 -7.43
C ARG A 65 -1.31 -9.75 -6.44
N LEU A 66 -0.58 -9.14 -5.51
CA LEU A 66 0.11 -9.84 -4.42
C LEU A 66 -0.86 -10.29 -3.31
N SER A 67 -2.07 -9.72 -3.24
CA SER A 67 -3.07 -10.09 -2.24
C SER A 67 -3.31 -11.60 -2.21
N ALA A 68 -3.28 -12.19 -1.03
CA ALA A 68 -3.35 -13.61 -0.73
C ALA A 68 -2.20 -14.47 -1.29
N LEU A 69 -1.51 -14.05 -2.37
CA LEU A 69 -0.32 -14.76 -2.88
C LEU A 69 0.80 -14.73 -1.84
N VAL A 70 1.02 -13.56 -1.23
CA VAL A 70 1.88 -13.44 -0.06
C VAL A 70 1.04 -13.68 1.19
N PRO A 71 1.45 -14.58 2.12
CA PRO A 71 0.72 -14.85 3.34
C PRO A 71 0.39 -13.59 4.14
N GLY A 72 -0.87 -13.42 4.54
CA GLY A 72 -1.34 -12.32 5.38
C GLY A 72 -1.40 -10.93 4.71
N LEU A 73 -1.18 -10.85 3.39
CA LEU A 73 -1.24 -9.60 2.64
C LEU A 73 -2.60 -9.42 1.98
N LEU A 74 -3.20 -8.24 2.17
CA LEU A 74 -4.35 -7.74 1.43
C LEU A 74 -4.09 -6.33 0.91
N ILE A 75 -4.30 -6.14 -0.39
CA ILE A 75 -4.26 -4.83 -1.07
C ILE A 75 -5.59 -4.71 -1.82
N PRO A 76 -6.63 -4.10 -1.23
CA PRO A 76 -7.92 -3.95 -1.87
C PRO A 76 -7.83 -3.00 -3.07
N ASP A 77 -8.51 -3.35 -4.15
CA ASP A 77 -8.67 -2.50 -5.35
C ASP A 77 -9.98 -1.73 -5.23
N TYR A 78 -9.91 -0.51 -4.68
CA TYR A 78 -11.10 0.29 -4.37
C TYR A 78 -11.00 1.73 -4.83
N GLY A 79 -11.17 2.03 -6.03
CA GLY A 79 -11.15 3.40 -6.54
C GLY A 79 -9.92 3.68 -7.39
N ALA A 80 -9.30 4.86 -7.22
CA ALA A 80 -8.12 5.26 -7.94
C ALA A 80 -6.82 4.82 -7.23
N SER A 81 -5.69 4.91 -7.92
CA SER A 81 -4.37 4.55 -7.38
C SER A 81 -3.99 5.31 -6.10
N LEU A 82 -4.51 6.52 -5.90
CA LEU A 82 -4.34 7.30 -4.67
C LEU A 82 -4.86 6.57 -3.41
N THR A 83 -5.92 5.79 -3.56
CA THR A 83 -6.62 5.19 -2.43
C THR A 83 -6.06 3.83 -2.02
N SER A 84 -5.10 3.29 -2.76
CA SER A 84 -4.49 1.99 -2.47
C SER A 84 -3.97 1.91 -1.04
N THR A 85 -4.40 0.88 -0.33
CA THR A 85 -4.03 0.61 1.06
C THR A 85 -3.45 -0.79 1.17
N ILE A 86 -2.43 -0.95 1.99
CA ILE A 86 -1.75 -2.23 2.17
C ILE A 86 -1.97 -2.69 3.60
N TYR A 87 -2.58 -3.86 3.76
CA TYR A 87 -2.75 -4.54 5.04
C TYR A 87 -1.86 -5.77 5.10
N LEU A 88 -1.02 -5.85 6.11
CA LEU A 88 -0.14 -6.99 6.34
C LEU A 88 -0.08 -7.27 7.85
N ARG A 89 -0.38 -8.52 8.25
CA ARG A 89 -0.36 -8.96 9.66
C ARG A 89 -1.19 -8.10 10.62
N GLY A 90 -2.36 -7.63 10.17
CA GLY A 90 -3.24 -6.81 11.00
C GLY A 90 -2.89 -5.32 11.05
N ILE A 91 -1.85 -4.88 10.35
CA ILE A 91 -1.44 -3.48 10.29
C ILE A 91 -1.67 -2.94 8.89
N GLY A 92 -2.40 -1.85 8.79
CA GLY A 92 -2.66 -1.16 7.53
C GLY A 92 -3.10 0.27 7.77
N SER A 93 -3.14 1.08 6.70
CA SER A 93 -3.60 2.45 6.78
C SER A 93 -4.12 2.94 5.44
N ARG A 94 -5.15 3.75 5.50
CA ARG A 94 -5.76 4.41 4.35
C ARG A 94 -5.18 5.79 4.06
N MET A 95 -4.35 6.33 4.97
CA MET A 95 -3.81 7.69 4.91
C MET A 95 -2.30 7.71 4.60
N GLU A 96 -1.70 8.91 4.60
CA GLU A 96 -0.40 9.26 4.03
C GLU A 96 0.77 8.31 4.28
N ASN A 97 0.95 7.83 5.52
CA ASN A 97 2.13 7.02 5.85
C ASN A 97 1.82 5.52 5.68
N PRO A 98 2.47 4.81 4.75
CA PRO A 98 2.30 3.37 4.60
C PRO A 98 2.88 2.61 5.79
N SER A 99 2.32 1.43 6.08
CA SER A 99 2.85 0.51 7.09
C SER A 99 3.95 -0.40 6.55
N MET A 100 4.00 -0.57 5.22
CA MET A 100 4.96 -1.40 4.50
C MET A 100 5.91 -0.52 3.68
N GLY A 101 7.21 -0.74 3.80
CA GLY A 101 8.23 -0.07 2.99
C GLY A 101 8.28 -0.61 1.57
N LEU A 102 8.55 0.25 0.59
CA LEU A 102 8.80 -0.12 -0.81
C LEU A 102 10.17 0.39 -1.24
N TYR A 103 10.96 -0.53 -1.78
CA TYR A 103 12.29 -0.24 -2.33
C TYR A 103 12.37 -0.74 -3.77
N VAL A 104 12.84 0.10 -4.67
CA VAL A 104 13.11 -0.27 -6.07
C VAL A 104 14.59 -0.05 -6.35
N ASP A 105 15.31 -1.10 -6.71
CA ASP A 105 16.77 -1.07 -6.90
C ASP A 105 17.53 -0.45 -5.72
N GLY A 106 17.09 -0.72 -4.48
CA GLY A 106 17.67 -0.18 -3.24
C GLY A 106 17.24 1.26 -2.88
N ILE A 107 16.45 1.92 -3.72
CA ILE A 107 15.94 3.28 -3.51
C ILE A 107 14.61 3.23 -2.78
N PRO A 108 14.44 3.88 -1.60
CA PRO A 108 13.17 3.94 -0.92
C PRO A 108 12.16 4.80 -1.69
N VAL A 109 10.97 4.30 -1.94
CA VAL A 109 9.85 5.10 -2.42
C VAL A 109 9.18 5.75 -1.22
N MET A 110 9.24 7.09 -1.15
CA MET A 110 8.87 7.82 0.06
C MET A 110 7.39 8.20 0.12
N ASP A 111 6.74 8.36 -1.03
CA ASP A 111 5.33 8.73 -1.11
C ASP A 111 4.45 7.52 -1.42
N LYS A 112 3.44 7.28 -0.59
CA LYS A 112 2.49 6.17 -0.78
C LYS A 112 1.79 6.24 -2.13
N ASN A 113 1.50 7.45 -2.63
CA ASN A 113 0.81 7.61 -3.90
C ASN A 113 1.68 7.21 -5.11
N ALA A 114 2.98 6.98 -4.90
CA ALA A 114 3.90 6.42 -5.89
C ALA A 114 4.08 4.89 -5.78
N TYR A 115 3.40 4.21 -4.85
CA TYR A 115 3.56 2.77 -4.63
C TYR A 115 2.90 1.93 -5.72
N ASP A 116 1.78 2.39 -6.27
CA ASP A 116 1.11 1.71 -7.38
C ASP A 116 1.73 2.12 -8.71
N PHE A 117 2.68 1.32 -9.17
CA PHE A 117 3.36 1.50 -10.46
C PHE A 117 3.38 0.20 -11.24
N ASP A 118 3.71 0.29 -12.53
CA ASP A 118 3.77 -0.86 -13.42
C ASP A 118 4.99 -1.73 -13.14
N TRP A 119 4.80 -3.05 -13.10
CA TRP A 119 5.84 -4.04 -12.83
C TRP A 119 6.48 -4.64 -14.09
N THR A 120 6.26 -4.03 -15.25
CA THR A 120 6.96 -4.44 -16.47
C THR A 120 8.46 -4.40 -16.26
N GLY A 121 9.14 -5.46 -16.66
CA GLY A 121 10.59 -5.59 -16.56
C GLY A 121 11.11 -5.74 -15.12
N ILE A 122 10.29 -6.01 -14.12
CA ILE A 122 10.79 -6.43 -12.79
C ILE A 122 11.42 -7.82 -12.92
N SER A 123 12.68 -7.92 -12.51
CA SER A 123 13.45 -9.17 -12.55
C SER A 123 13.44 -9.94 -11.23
N PHE A 124 13.02 -9.29 -10.15
CA PHE A 124 12.94 -9.90 -8.82
C PHE A 124 12.02 -9.07 -7.94
N ALA A 125 11.16 -9.75 -7.19
CA ALA A 125 10.38 -9.13 -6.13
C ALA A 125 10.44 -10.01 -4.88
N ALA A 126 10.59 -9.38 -3.71
CA ALA A 126 10.54 -10.11 -2.45
C ALA A 126 9.88 -9.25 -1.37
N LEU A 127 9.03 -9.87 -0.57
CA LEU A 127 8.41 -9.25 0.58
C LEU A 127 8.91 -9.91 1.87
N MET A 128 9.70 -9.18 2.63
CA MET A 128 10.07 -9.54 4.01
C MET A 128 8.92 -9.14 4.93
N ARG A 129 8.37 -10.09 5.69
CA ARG A 129 7.23 -9.89 6.58
C ARG A 129 7.72 -9.57 7.99
N GLY A 130 6.98 -8.70 8.68
CA GLY A 130 7.37 -8.18 10.00
C GLY A 130 8.28 -6.95 9.94
N PRO A 131 8.56 -6.29 11.07
CA PRO A 131 9.31 -5.05 11.11
C PRO A 131 10.76 -5.20 10.66
N GLY A 132 11.11 -4.56 9.54
CA GLY A 132 12.47 -4.37 9.05
C GLY A 132 13.09 -3.02 9.46
N ALA A 133 12.52 -2.35 10.45
CA ALA A 133 12.79 -0.94 10.72
C ALA A 133 14.25 -0.63 11.10
N THR A 134 15.04 -1.55 11.63
CA THR A 134 16.45 -1.32 11.96
C THR A 134 17.25 -0.92 10.72
N LEU A 135 17.13 -1.63 9.61
CA LEU A 135 17.85 -1.32 8.37
C LEU A 135 17.04 -0.42 7.42
N TYR A 136 15.71 -0.60 7.36
CA TYR A 136 14.84 0.09 6.40
C TYR A 136 14.17 1.35 6.97
N GLY A 137 14.14 1.49 8.30
CA GLY A 137 13.62 2.67 8.98
C GLY A 137 12.10 2.83 8.92
N ARG A 138 11.67 4.08 8.67
CA ARG A 138 10.26 4.44 8.62
C ARG A 138 9.48 3.60 7.63
N ASN A 139 8.18 3.43 7.89
CA ASN A 139 7.24 2.75 7.00
C ASN A 139 7.50 1.25 6.77
N SER A 140 8.43 0.62 7.50
CA SER A 140 8.73 -0.82 7.45
C SER A 140 8.22 -1.55 8.68
N MET A 141 7.05 -1.14 9.20
CA MET A 141 6.49 -1.67 10.43
C MET A 141 5.81 -3.04 10.24
N SER A 142 5.09 -3.23 9.15
CA SER A 142 4.44 -4.51 8.83
C SER A 142 5.28 -5.40 7.91
N GLY A 143 6.14 -4.81 7.10
CA GLY A 143 7.01 -5.52 6.15
C GLY A 143 7.78 -4.57 5.24
N THR A 144 8.59 -5.16 4.36
CA THR A 144 9.38 -4.43 3.34
C THR A 144 9.31 -5.17 2.02
N LEU A 145 8.75 -4.51 0.99
CA LEU A 145 8.73 -4.98 -0.39
C LEU A 145 9.97 -4.44 -1.13
N VAL A 146 10.76 -5.35 -1.67
CA VAL A 146 11.95 -5.03 -2.45
C VAL A 146 11.73 -5.50 -3.89
N LEU A 147 11.93 -4.59 -4.83
CA LEU A 147 11.84 -4.84 -6.26
C LEU A 147 13.19 -4.55 -6.92
N GLN A 148 13.57 -5.39 -7.88
CA GLN A 148 14.76 -5.17 -8.69
C GLN A 148 14.40 -5.18 -10.18
N THR A 149 14.99 -4.27 -10.91
CA THR A 149 14.98 -4.25 -12.38
C THR A 149 16.20 -4.97 -12.91
N PRO A 150 16.22 -5.45 -14.18
CA PRO A 150 17.40 -6.08 -14.77
C PRO A 150 18.61 -5.15 -14.71
N SER A 151 19.77 -5.74 -14.47
CA SER A 151 21.05 -5.03 -14.62
C SER A 151 21.61 -5.25 -16.03
N PRO A 152 22.31 -4.25 -16.60
CA PRO A 152 23.00 -4.43 -17.87
C PRO A 152 24.07 -5.53 -17.76
N ASP A 153 24.02 -6.49 -18.66
CA ASP A 153 24.98 -7.62 -18.74
C ASP A 153 26.01 -7.46 -19.88
N GLY A 154 25.99 -6.32 -20.55
CA GLY A 154 26.83 -6.03 -21.71
C GLY A 154 26.34 -6.62 -23.03
N GLN A 155 25.27 -7.43 -22.98
CA GLN A 155 24.66 -8.02 -24.15
C GLN A 155 23.46 -7.22 -24.66
N ASN A 156 23.09 -7.40 -25.91
CA ASN A 156 21.91 -6.78 -26.48
C ASN A 156 20.74 -7.76 -26.41
N HIS A 157 19.73 -7.40 -25.60
CA HIS A 157 18.50 -8.17 -25.46
C HIS A 157 17.31 -7.27 -25.70
N LEU A 158 16.30 -7.78 -26.39
CA LEU A 158 15.02 -7.12 -26.58
C LEU A 158 13.90 -8.09 -26.25
N MET A 159 13.10 -7.76 -25.25
CA MET A 159 11.82 -8.39 -24.99
C MET A 159 10.71 -7.36 -25.20
N ALA A 160 9.71 -7.71 -25.99
CA ALA A 160 8.52 -6.86 -26.16
C ALA A 160 7.27 -7.72 -26.12
N PHE A 161 6.16 -7.15 -25.66
CA PHE A 161 4.88 -7.85 -25.60
C PHE A 161 3.72 -6.91 -25.92
N ALA A 162 2.59 -7.53 -26.34
CA ALA A 162 1.30 -6.86 -26.47
C ALA A 162 0.20 -7.77 -25.93
N GLU A 163 -0.79 -7.21 -25.25
CA GLU A 163 -1.96 -7.89 -24.70
C GLU A 163 -3.24 -7.13 -25.06
N ALA A 164 -4.30 -7.89 -25.35
CA ALA A 164 -5.65 -7.37 -25.53
C ALA A 164 -6.64 -8.21 -24.72
N GLY A 165 -7.63 -7.58 -24.09
CA GLY A 165 -8.58 -8.27 -23.21
C GLY A 165 -9.95 -7.62 -23.16
N LEU A 166 -10.79 -8.16 -22.28
CA LEU A 166 -12.12 -7.63 -22.03
C LEU A 166 -12.07 -6.20 -21.48
N ALA A 167 -13.19 -5.51 -21.42
CA ALA A 167 -13.31 -4.09 -21.05
C ALA A 167 -12.40 -3.16 -21.87
N GLY A 168 -12.04 -3.56 -23.10
CA GLY A 168 -11.12 -2.81 -23.95
C GLY A 168 -9.70 -2.74 -23.39
N THR A 169 -9.30 -3.70 -22.55
CA THR A 169 -7.94 -3.76 -22.01
C THR A 169 -6.94 -3.92 -23.15
N LEU A 170 -5.98 -3.00 -23.21
CA LEU A 170 -4.83 -3.03 -24.11
C LEU A 170 -3.56 -2.75 -23.28
N ARG A 171 -2.52 -3.51 -23.52
CA ARG A 171 -1.21 -3.29 -22.89
C ARG A 171 -0.10 -3.65 -23.86
N ALA A 172 0.91 -2.83 -23.93
CA ALA A 172 2.13 -3.15 -24.66
C ALA A 172 3.34 -2.66 -23.87
N GLY A 173 4.42 -3.42 -23.92
CA GLY A 173 5.62 -3.06 -23.19
C GLY A 173 6.87 -3.66 -23.83
N MET A 174 8.01 -3.09 -23.46
CA MET A 174 9.32 -3.55 -23.89
C MET A 174 10.35 -3.42 -22.77
N THR A 175 11.33 -4.32 -22.81
CA THR A 175 12.58 -4.24 -22.04
C THR A 175 13.71 -4.44 -23.03
N ALA A 176 14.61 -3.47 -23.12
CA ALA A 176 15.78 -3.51 -23.98
C ALA A 176 17.05 -3.33 -23.16
N SER A 177 18.00 -4.26 -23.25
CA SER A 177 19.35 -4.15 -22.70
C SER A 177 20.33 -3.89 -23.83
N PHE A 178 21.21 -2.92 -23.68
CA PHE A 178 22.25 -2.59 -24.65
C PHE A 178 23.46 -1.93 -23.97
N GLY A 179 24.59 -2.57 -24.12
CA GLY A 179 25.82 -2.12 -23.48
C GLY A 179 25.66 -1.99 -21.95
N ARG A 180 25.70 -0.76 -21.42
CA ARG A 180 25.55 -0.43 -20.00
C ARG A 180 24.16 0.05 -19.62
N ASN A 181 23.19 -0.11 -20.50
CA ASN A 181 21.86 0.44 -20.33
C ASN A 181 20.78 -0.63 -20.34
N VAL A 182 19.74 -0.40 -19.55
CA VAL A 182 18.44 -1.09 -19.66
C VAL A 182 17.37 -0.03 -19.81
N LEU A 183 16.53 -0.14 -20.83
CA LEU A 183 15.37 0.68 -21.06
C LEU A 183 14.11 -0.18 -20.94
N ILE A 184 13.14 0.27 -20.16
CA ILE A 184 11.84 -0.39 -19.98
C ILE A 184 10.76 0.64 -20.29
N ALA A 185 9.81 0.26 -21.16
CA ALA A 185 8.65 1.09 -21.47
C ALA A 185 7.37 0.25 -21.43
N ASN A 186 6.27 0.85 -20.99
CA ASN A 186 4.96 0.22 -20.97
C ASN A 186 3.85 1.23 -21.17
N VAL A 187 2.84 0.84 -21.95
CA VAL A 187 1.56 1.55 -22.09
C VAL A 187 0.43 0.62 -21.69
N LYS A 188 -0.59 1.17 -21.03
CA LYS A 188 -1.77 0.44 -20.56
C LYS A 188 -3.01 1.28 -20.77
N HIS A 189 -4.06 0.64 -21.29
CA HIS A 189 -5.39 1.23 -21.50
C HIS A 189 -6.47 0.25 -21.07
N ASN A 190 -7.55 0.74 -20.46
CA ASN A 190 -8.84 0.05 -20.40
C ASN A 190 -9.99 1.06 -20.41
N ARG A 191 -11.16 0.62 -20.88
CA ARG A 191 -12.36 1.47 -20.96
C ARG A 191 -13.12 1.58 -19.65
N GLY A 192 -12.75 0.82 -18.62
CA GLY A 192 -13.45 0.69 -17.34
C GLY A 192 -14.27 -0.59 -17.25
N TRP A 193 -14.59 -0.97 -16.02
CA TRP A 193 -15.30 -2.20 -15.63
C TRP A 193 -16.69 -1.92 -15.09
N PHE A 194 -16.90 -0.72 -14.53
CA PHE A 194 -18.13 -0.36 -13.85
C PHE A 194 -18.80 0.83 -14.55
N ARG A 195 -20.09 0.70 -14.76
CA ARG A 195 -20.91 1.74 -15.38
C ARG A 195 -21.51 2.63 -14.29
N ASN A 196 -21.39 3.93 -14.46
CA ASN A 196 -22.19 4.89 -13.71
C ASN A 196 -23.53 5.06 -14.42
N GLU A 197 -24.61 4.59 -13.79
CA GLU A 197 -25.94 4.57 -14.39
C GLU A 197 -26.50 5.98 -14.61
N TYR A 198 -26.21 6.92 -13.71
CA TYR A 198 -26.61 8.32 -13.85
C TYR A 198 -26.00 8.97 -15.11
N LYS A 199 -24.71 8.73 -15.34
CA LYS A 199 -23.99 9.31 -16.49
C LYS A 199 -24.11 8.49 -17.77
N GLY A 200 -24.53 7.24 -17.67
CA GLY A 200 -24.58 6.31 -18.79
C GLY A 200 -23.20 5.93 -19.36
N ALA A 201 -22.11 6.13 -18.60
CA ALA A 201 -20.73 5.94 -19.02
C ALA A 201 -19.95 5.09 -18.00
N MET A 202 -18.82 4.51 -18.43
CA MET A 202 -17.90 3.81 -17.52
C MET A 202 -17.24 4.82 -16.57
N CYS A 203 -17.13 4.49 -15.27
CA CYS A 203 -16.59 5.40 -14.27
C CYS A 203 -15.12 5.18 -13.96
N ASP A 204 -14.53 4.02 -14.31
CA ASP A 204 -13.17 3.62 -13.96
C ASP A 204 -12.24 3.32 -15.17
N PRO A 205 -12.26 4.14 -16.27
CA PRO A 205 -11.29 3.99 -17.35
C PRO A 205 -9.87 4.25 -16.83
N TYR A 206 -8.87 3.67 -17.50
CA TYR A 206 -7.46 3.83 -17.14
C TYR A 206 -6.57 3.99 -18.37
N ASP A 207 -5.72 5.01 -18.36
CA ASP A 207 -4.62 5.22 -19.30
C ASP A 207 -3.32 5.39 -18.53
N GLY A 208 -2.28 4.65 -18.89
CA GLY A 208 -0.98 4.74 -18.24
C GLY A 208 0.19 4.60 -19.20
N LEU A 209 1.24 5.34 -18.92
CA LEU A 209 2.55 5.25 -19.57
C LEU A 209 3.61 5.17 -18.48
N SER A 210 4.56 4.23 -18.60
CA SER A 210 5.73 4.16 -17.74
C SER A 210 7.01 3.99 -18.55
N LEU A 211 8.06 4.67 -18.11
CA LEU A 211 9.39 4.61 -18.67
C LEU A 211 10.39 4.42 -17.54
N ARG A 212 11.37 3.54 -17.74
CA ARG A 212 12.52 3.37 -16.82
C ARG A 212 13.79 3.24 -17.63
N TRP A 213 14.81 3.89 -17.12
CA TRP A 213 16.15 3.79 -17.66
C TRP A 213 17.13 3.51 -16.53
N LYS A 214 17.86 2.42 -16.66
CA LYS A 214 18.94 2.06 -15.73
C LYS A 214 20.25 2.08 -16.49
N TRP A 215 21.24 2.70 -15.89
CA TRP A 215 22.59 2.76 -16.37
C TRP A 215 23.55 2.28 -15.29
N GLU A 216 24.51 1.42 -15.65
CA GLU A 216 25.53 0.92 -14.72
C GLU A 216 26.92 1.08 -15.31
N GLN A 217 27.87 1.43 -14.45
CA GLN A 217 29.28 1.48 -14.77
C GLN A 217 30.13 0.96 -13.60
N SER A 218 31.15 0.14 -13.94
CA SER A 218 32.16 -0.35 -13.00
C SER A 218 33.52 0.11 -13.48
N PRO A 219 34.00 1.32 -13.05
CA PRO A 219 35.36 1.73 -13.33
C PRO A 219 36.32 0.95 -12.44
N GLY A 220 36.89 -0.14 -12.99
CA GLY A 220 37.70 -1.11 -12.25
C GLY A 220 36.84 -2.14 -11.48
N GLU A 221 37.53 -2.96 -10.66
CA GLU A 221 36.90 -4.11 -9.99
C GLU A 221 36.20 -3.75 -8.67
N ARG A 222 36.53 -2.59 -8.07
CA ARG A 222 36.10 -2.22 -6.71
C ARG A 222 34.99 -1.19 -6.65
N ILE A 223 34.74 -0.50 -7.75
CA ILE A 223 33.77 0.61 -7.77
C ILE A 223 32.65 0.29 -8.76
N ARG A 224 31.41 0.46 -8.32
CA ARG A 224 30.20 0.36 -9.15
C ARG A 224 29.34 1.61 -8.93
N TRP A 225 28.88 2.16 -10.05
CA TRP A 225 27.88 3.22 -10.08
C TRP A 225 26.66 2.73 -10.84
N SER A 226 25.48 3.05 -10.36
CA SER A 226 24.25 2.92 -11.15
C SER A 226 23.38 4.15 -10.99
N ASN A 227 22.65 4.48 -12.05
CA ASN A 227 21.58 5.45 -12.04
C ASN A 227 20.29 4.77 -12.48
N ASN A 228 19.20 5.04 -11.78
CA ASN A 228 17.88 4.50 -12.06
C ASN A 228 16.89 5.66 -12.16
N LEU A 229 16.53 6.02 -13.38
CA LEU A 229 15.50 7.02 -13.66
C LEU A 229 14.19 6.31 -14.04
N SER A 230 13.11 6.62 -13.35
CA SER A 230 11.77 6.15 -13.71
C SER A 230 10.80 7.32 -13.78
N ALA A 231 9.90 7.28 -14.75
CA ALA A 231 8.80 8.22 -14.90
C ALA A 231 7.53 7.48 -15.24
N SER A 232 6.41 7.84 -14.61
CA SER A 232 5.09 7.30 -14.95
C SER A 232 4.03 8.38 -14.98
N LEU A 233 3.14 8.26 -15.94
CA LEU A 233 1.97 9.11 -16.12
C LEU A 233 0.74 8.22 -16.13
N SER A 234 -0.27 8.53 -15.31
CA SER A 234 -1.58 7.87 -15.36
C SER A 234 -2.71 8.89 -15.39
N ARG A 235 -3.78 8.50 -16.07
CA ARG A 235 -5.09 9.13 -16.03
C ARG A 235 -6.11 8.04 -15.81
N GLU A 236 -6.91 8.18 -14.80
CA GLU A 236 -7.89 7.17 -14.43
C GLU A 236 -9.18 7.84 -13.98
N GLY A 237 -10.29 7.18 -14.22
CA GLY A 237 -11.51 7.39 -13.50
C GLY A 237 -11.37 6.80 -12.10
N GLY A 238 -12.45 6.29 -11.57
CA GLY A 238 -12.38 5.58 -10.31
C GLY A 238 -13.63 5.75 -9.48
N PHE A 239 -13.54 5.29 -8.22
CA PHE A 239 -14.59 5.48 -7.24
C PHE A 239 -15.91 4.82 -7.66
N ALA A 240 -15.81 3.56 -8.15
CA ALA A 240 -16.95 2.73 -8.53
C ALA A 240 -17.68 2.20 -7.28
N TYR A 241 -18.34 3.09 -6.55
CA TYR A 241 -19.05 2.78 -5.33
C TYR A 241 -20.56 2.73 -5.55
N GLY A 242 -21.19 1.65 -5.12
CA GLY A 242 -22.64 1.49 -5.08
C GLY A 242 -23.17 1.77 -3.69
N LEU A 243 -24.34 2.41 -3.61
CA LEU A 243 -25.09 2.59 -2.37
C LEU A 243 -25.49 1.23 -1.81
N TYR A 244 -25.31 1.02 -0.51
CA TYR A 244 -25.74 -0.17 0.21
C TYR A 244 -26.87 0.22 1.16
N GLU A 245 -28.08 -0.26 0.88
CA GLU A 245 -29.27 0.07 1.63
C GLU A 245 -30.18 -1.18 1.71
N ASP A 246 -30.76 -1.45 2.88
CA ASP A 246 -31.64 -2.59 3.14
C ASP A 246 -31.06 -3.97 2.72
N GLY A 247 -29.74 -4.14 2.87
CA GLY A 247 -29.06 -5.38 2.48
C GLY A 247 -28.77 -5.50 0.99
N VAL A 248 -29.11 -4.50 0.18
CA VAL A 248 -28.93 -4.50 -1.27
C VAL A 248 -27.82 -3.54 -1.68
N LEU A 249 -26.89 -4.02 -2.48
CA LEU A 249 -25.88 -3.18 -3.13
C LEU A 249 -26.36 -2.72 -4.50
N HIS A 250 -26.69 -1.44 -4.58
CA HIS A 250 -27.17 -0.79 -5.79
C HIS A 250 -26.07 -0.59 -6.84
N PRO A 251 -26.41 -0.40 -8.13
CA PRO A 251 -25.45 0.04 -9.14
C PRO A 251 -24.81 1.37 -8.81
N VAL A 252 -23.62 1.62 -9.37
CA VAL A 252 -22.92 2.91 -9.26
C VAL A 252 -23.76 4.00 -9.92
N SER A 253 -24.10 5.06 -9.20
CA SER A 253 -24.96 6.15 -9.72
C SER A 253 -24.64 7.46 -8.97
N TYR A 254 -23.83 8.33 -9.57
CA TYR A 254 -23.46 9.62 -9.01
C TYR A 254 -23.30 10.70 -10.08
N ASN A 255 -23.52 11.97 -9.69
CA ASN A 255 -23.54 13.11 -10.61
C ASN A 255 -22.18 13.77 -10.80
N GLY A 256 -21.35 13.84 -9.76
CA GLY A 256 -20.09 14.57 -9.76
C GLY A 256 -18.95 13.91 -10.56
N GLU A 257 -17.80 14.53 -10.62
CA GLU A 257 -16.63 13.99 -11.32
C GLU A 257 -15.93 12.95 -10.43
N GLY A 258 -15.51 11.82 -11.01
CA GLY A 258 -14.61 10.85 -10.41
C GLY A 258 -13.38 10.70 -11.31
N SER A 259 -12.24 11.27 -10.93
CA SER A 259 -11.02 11.21 -11.74
C SER A 259 -9.77 11.30 -10.87
N TYR A 260 -8.69 10.69 -11.37
CA TYR A 260 -7.35 10.82 -10.80
C TYR A 260 -6.29 10.90 -11.89
N ARG A 261 -5.41 11.87 -11.78
CA ARG A 261 -4.27 12.05 -12.68
C ARG A 261 -3.00 12.07 -11.86
N ARG A 262 -1.95 11.42 -12.34
CA ARG A 262 -0.68 11.35 -11.61
C ARG A 262 0.51 11.35 -12.56
N LEU A 263 1.52 12.13 -12.20
CA LEU A 263 2.88 12.08 -12.74
C LEU A 263 3.83 11.75 -11.58
N THR A 264 4.65 10.72 -11.74
CA THR A 264 5.75 10.42 -10.82
C THR A 264 7.07 10.40 -11.58
N VAL A 265 8.11 10.97 -10.97
CA VAL A 265 9.49 10.85 -11.44
C VAL A 265 10.33 10.45 -10.22
N LEU A 266 11.12 9.39 -10.37
CA LEU A 266 12.08 8.95 -9.38
C LEU A 266 13.43 8.79 -10.07
N ASP A 267 14.42 9.53 -9.63
CA ASP A 267 15.81 9.41 -10.03
C ASP A 267 16.66 9.02 -8.82
N GLY A 268 17.42 7.94 -8.95
CA GLY A 268 18.27 7.43 -7.88
C GLY A 268 19.65 7.05 -8.37
N VAL A 269 20.65 7.48 -7.64
CA VAL A 269 22.05 7.13 -7.86
C VAL A 269 22.51 6.21 -6.75
N HIS A 270 23.12 5.10 -7.12
CA HIS A 270 23.74 4.17 -6.21
C HIS A 270 25.23 4.07 -6.48
N PHE A 271 26.01 4.20 -5.43
CA PHE A 271 27.46 4.05 -5.41
C PHE A 271 27.84 2.87 -4.52
N GLN A 272 28.71 2.02 -4.99
CA GLN A 272 29.23 0.90 -4.23
C GLN A 272 30.76 0.86 -4.36
N TYR A 273 31.45 0.77 -3.23
CA TYR A 273 32.85 0.42 -3.13
C TYR A 273 32.99 -0.91 -2.43
N ALA A 274 33.62 -1.88 -3.09
CA ALA A 274 33.92 -3.22 -2.55
C ALA A 274 35.42 -3.35 -2.30
N GLY A 275 35.84 -3.12 -1.05
CA GLY A 275 37.22 -3.39 -0.58
C GLY A 275 37.42 -4.84 -0.14
N GLU A 276 38.62 -5.21 0.23
CA GLU A 276 38.95 -6.58 0.67
C GLU A 276 38.31 -6.94 2.03
N THR A 277 38.20 -5.98 2.93
CA THR A 277 37.71 -6.18 4.31
C THR A 277 36.46 -5.38 4.62
N PHE A 278 36.17 -4.34 3.86
CA PHE A 278 34.98 -3.51 4.05
C PHE A 278 34.37 -3.09 2.72
N SER A 279 33.07 -2.83 2.74
CA SER A 279 32.35 -2.20 1.63
C SER A 279 31.68 -0.91 2.09
N LEU A 280 31.48 0.01 1.15
CA LEU A 280 30.74 1.24 1.35
C LEU A 280 29.66 1.34 0.27
N ASP A 281 28.41 1.53 0.69
CA ASP A 281 27.28 1.80 -0.18
C ASP A 281 26.74 3.19 0.08
N GLY A 282 26.53 3.94 -1.00
CA GLY A 282 25.88 5.24 -0.97
C GLY A 282 24.65 5.21 -1.89
N THR A 283 23.51 5.68 -1.42
CA THR A 283 22.30 5.81 -2.23
C THR A 283 21.74 7.21 -2.03
N GLY A 284 21.55 7.94 -3.13
CA GLY A 284 20.88 9.23 -3.15
C GLY A 284 19.69 9.19 -4.10
N SER A 285 18.58 9.85 -3.76
CA SER A 285 17.44 9.95 -4.69
C SER A 285 16.75 11.29 -4.66
N LEU A 286 16.20 11.66 -5.82
CA LEU A 286 15.25 12.75 -5.98
C LEU A 286 13.94 12.16 -6.51
N GLN A 287 12.83 12.52 -5.86
CA GLN A 287 11.51 12.01 -6.21
C GLN A 287 10.56 13.19 -6.37
N PHE A 288 9.76 13.16 -7.41
CA PHE A 288 8.73 14.14 -7.69
C PHE A 288 7.42 13.42 -7.93
N LEU A 289 6.36 13.93 -7.31
CA LEU A 289 4.98 13.48 -7.52
C LEU A 289 4.11 14.70 -7.73
N SER A 290 3.31 14.65 -8.79
CA SER A 290 2.21 15.61 -9.04
C SER A 290 0.95 14.81 -9.29
N ASP A 291 -0.09 15.02 -8.50
CA ASP A 291 -1.38 14.38 -8.71
C ASP A 291 -2.56 15.33 -8.48
N ASP A 292 -3.71 15.00 -9.08
CA ASP A 292 -4.99 15.69 -8.96
C ASP A 292 -6.09 14.64 -8.90
N MET A 293 -6.74 14.55 -7.75
CA MET A 293 -7.92 13.72 -7.51
C MET A 293 -9.14 14.62 -7.44
N ARG A 294 -10.21 14.23 -8.14
CA ARG A 294 -11.54 14.80 -8.00
C ARG A 294 -12.53 13.70 -7.73
N MET A 295 -13.39 13.90 -6.77
CA MET A 295 -14.30 12.88 -6.30
C MET A 295 -15.64 13.49 -5.91
N ASP A 296 -16.70 12.90 -6.41
CA ASP A 296 -18.03 13.01 -5.85
C ASP A 296 -18.02 12.29 -4.51
N GLN A 297 -18.12 13.03 -3.41
CA GLN A 297 -17.92 12.45 -2.08
C GLN A 297 -19.21 11.86 -1.49
N ASP A 298 -20.38 12.25 -2.00
CA ASP A 298 -21.64 11.67 -1.58
C ASP A 298 -22.07 10.45 -2.43
N PHE A 299 -21.45 10.24 -3.59
CA PHE A 299 -21.68 9.13 -4.53
C PHE A 299 -23.15 8.92 -4.89
N THR A 300 -23.94 10.00 -5.00
CA THR A 300 -25.36 9.98 -5.34
C THR A 300 -25.66 10.86 -6.56
N PRO A 301 -26.85 10.73 -7.15
CA PRO A 301 -27.33 11.64 -8.19
C PRO A 301 -27.59 13.08 -7.71
N GLU A 302 -27.61 13.33 -6.40
CA GLU A 302 -27.84 14.64 -5.82
C GLU A 302 -26.55 15.45 -5.72
N PRO A 303 -26.56 16.78 -5.99
CA PRO A 303 -25.36 17.61 -5.88
C PRO A 303 -25.10 18.01 -4.41
N VAL A 304 -24.63 17.07 -3.59
CA VAL A 304 -24.36 17.30 -2.17
C VAL A 304 -22.99 17.93 -1.97
N PHE A 305 -21.88 17.22 -2.24
CA PHE A 305 -20.58 17.83 -2.21
C PHE A 305 -19.51 17.05 -2.99
N THR A 306 -18.53 17.81 -3.47
CA THR A 306 -17.36 17.30 -4.18
C THR A 306 -16.08 17.65 -3.45
N LEU A 307 -15.08 16.77 -3.58
CA LEU A 307 -13.75 16.94 -3.04
C LEU A 307 -12.73 16.96 -4.18
N GLN A 308 -11.81 17.93 -4.14
CA GLN A 308 -10.58 17.88 -4.92
C GLN A 308 -9.39 17.74 -3.96
N GLN A 309 -8.37 17.01 -4.39
CA GLN A 309 -7.07 16.97 -3.73
C GLN A 309 -5.99 16.95 -4.83
N ALA A 310 -5.38 18.10 -5.05
CA ALA A 310 -4.24 18.25 -5.95
C ALA A 310 -2.97 18.48 -5.14
N GLN A 311 -1.88 17.78 -5.44
CA GLN A 311 -0.64 17.96 -4.72
C GLN A 311 0.59 17.87 -5.61
N ASN A 312 1.64 18.59 -5.18
CA ASN A 312 2.97 18.55 -5.76
C ASN A 312 3.98 18.28 -4.65
N SER A 313 4.62 17.12 -4.68
CA SER A 313 5.57 16.67 -3.68
C SER A 313 6.96 16.49 -4.28
N GLY A 314 7.98 17.08 -3.65
CA GLY A 314 9.38 16.83 -3.94
C GLY A 314 10.06 16.20 -2.72
N THR A 315 10.82 15.12 -2.92
CA THR A 315 11.53 14.40 -1.85
C THR A 315 12.97 14.14 -2.24
N GLY A 316 13.90 14.43 -1.36
CA GLY A 316 15.30 14.03 -1.47
C GLY A 316 15.65 13.03 -0.37
N THR A 317 16.41 11.97 -0.69
CA THR A 317 16.93 11.00 0.29
C THR A 317 18.41 10.79 0.11
N LEU A 318 19.11 10.48 1.21
CA LEU A 318 20.52 10.11 1.24
C LEU A 318 20.72 8.98 2.25
N GLU A 319 21.43 7.94 1.84
CA GLU A 319 21.86 6.84 2.73
C GLU A 319 23.32 6.50 2.47
N LEU A 320 24.07 6.28 3.52
CA LEU A 320 25.43 5.77 3.48
C LEU A 320 25.55 4.60 4.45
N VAL A 321 26.10 3.47 3.99
CA VAL A 321 26.25 2.26 4.79
C VAL A 321 27.65 1.69 4.61
N ALA A 322 28.37 1.54 5.71
CA ALA A 322 29.66 0.86 5.78
C ALA A 322 29.47 -0.55 6.37
N ARG A 323 30.09 -1.56 5.75
CA ARG A 323 30.04 -2.96 6.19
C ARG A 323 31.42 -3.58 6.25
N ARG A 324 31.57 -4.52 7.17
CA ARG A 324 32.74 -5.42 7.19
C ARG A 324 32.34 -6.74 6.52
N GLU A 325 33.10 -7.14 5.51
CA GLU A 325 32.79 -8.31 4.67
C GLU A 325 33.54 -9.59 5.08
N SER A 326 34.46 -9.50 6.06
CA SER A 326 35.34 -10.61 6.43
C SER A 326 35.25 -11.02 7.89
N GLY A 327 35.48 -12.30 8.19
CA GLY A 327 35.52 -12.86 9.53
C GLY A 327 34.18 -13.44 9.99
N ARG A 328 34.05 -13.61 11.33
CA ARG A 328 32.83 -14.15 11.97
C ARG A 328 31.84 -13.06 12.38
N TRP A 329 32.29 -11.84 12.42
CA TRP A 329 31.50 -10.67 12.80
C TRP A 329 31.36 -9.73 11.59
N HIS A 330 30.12 -9.53 11.16
CA HIS A 330 29.76 -8.72 10.01
C HIS A 330 28.93 -7.50 10.49
N PRO A 331 29.57 -6.44 10.97
CA PRO A 331 28.85 -5.22 11.33
C PRO A 331 28.46 -4.43 10.08
N SER A 332 27.28 -3.81 10.15
CA SER A 332 26.76 -2.86 9.19
C SER A 332 26.36 -1.59 9.93
N THR A 333 26.94 -0.46 9.59
CA THR A 333 26.64 0.83 10.22
C THR A 333 26.27 1.84 9.13
N GLY A 334 25.18 2.56 9.32
CA GLY A 334 24.75 3.52 8.33
C GLY A 334 24.04 4.74 8.89
N VAL A 335 23.95 5.74 8.04
CA VAL A 335 23.17 6.96 8.27
C VAL A 335 22.18 7.13 7.15
N PHE A 336 21.01 7.68 7.48
CA PHE A 336 19.96 8.00 6.53
C PHE A 336 19.41 9.40 6.82
N ALA A 337 19.07 10.15 5.78
CA ALA A 337 18.39 11.42 5.91
C ALA A 337 17.41 11.63 4.76
N PHE A 338 16.35 12.36 5.01
CA PHE A 338 15.42 12.78 3.97
C PHE A 338 14.83 14.16 4.27
N PHE A 339 14.40 14.80 3.19
CA PHE A 339 13.58 16.01 3.23
C PHE A 339 12.47 15.89 2.17
N ARG A 340 11.22 16.19 2.56
CA ARG A 340 10.05 16.22 1.67
C ARG A 340 9.33 17.55 1.83
N ARG A 341 8.97 18.15 0.70
CA ARG A 341 8.06 19.30 0.61
C ARG A 341 6.84 18.92 -0.22
N ASN A 342 5.65 19.04 0.37
CA ASN A 342 4.38 18.82 -0.30
C ASN A 342 3.57 20.14 -0.29
N ARG A 343 3.04 20.52 -1.45
CA ARG A 343 2.05 21.60 -1.59
C ARG A 343 0.76 20.92 -2.01
N MET A 344 -0.30 21.16 -1.27
CA MET A 344 -1.60 20.51 -1.49
C MET A 344 -2.68 21.59 -1.58
N HIS A 345 -3.51 21.50 -2.61
CA HIS A 345 -4.75 22.25 -2.78
C HIS A 345 -5.90 21.25 -2.63
N ALA A 346 -6.75 21.43 -1.61
CA ALA A 346 -7.78 20.48 -1.21
C ALA A 346 -9.13 21.15 -0.92
N PRO A 347 -9.75 21.81 -1.90
CA PRO A 347 -11.05 22.45 -1.72
C PRO A 347 -12.17 21.43 -1.58
N VAL A 348 -13.17 21.79 -0.79
CA VAL A 348 -14.47 21.11 -0.69
C VAL A 348 -15.54 22.06 -1.21
N THR A 349 -16.37 21.59 -2.14
CA THR A 349 -17.48 22.37 -2.70
C THR A 349 -18.79 21.71 -2.33
N PHE A 350 -19.62 22.37 -1.54
CA PHE A 350 -20.99 21.97 -1.29
C PHE A 350 -21.88 22.52 -2.38
N GLY A 351 -22.66 21.64 -3.02
CA GLY A 351 -23.72 22.02 -3.94
C GLY A 351 -24.99 22.42 -3.20
N ARG A 352 -26.03 22.76 -3.93
CA ARG A 352 -27.29 23.24 -3.35
C ARG A 352 -27.88 22.27 -2.33
N ALA A 353 -27.96 20.99 -2.67
CA ALA A 353 -28.46 19.97 -1.74
C ALA A 353 -27.57 19.83 -0.49
N GLY A 354 -26.26 19.99 -0.62
CA GLY A 354 -25.32 19.96 0.52
C GLY A 354 -25.46 21.17 1.43
N ILE A 355 -25.68 22.36 0.86
CA ILE A 355 -25.97 23.58 1.64
C ILE A 355 -27.26 23.38 2.47
N GLU A 356 -28.30 22.82 1.84
CA GLU A 356 -29.57 22.56 2.52
C GLU A 356 -29.43 21.49 3.61
N GLN A 357 -29.03 20.27 3.24
CA GLN A 357 -29.01 19.10 4.13
C GLN A 357 -27.94 19.15 5.22
N LEU A 358 -26.73 19.61 4.90
CA LEU A 358 -25.58 19.54 5.81
C LEU A 358 -25.33 20.83 6.60
N ILE A 359 -25.86 21.97 6.12
CA ILE A 359 -25.61 23.28 6.72
C ILE A 359 -26.90 23.90 7.26
N LEU A 360 -27.90 24.14 6.38
CA LEU A 360 -29.11 24.87 6.76
C LEU A 360 -30.03 24.06 7.67
N ASP A 361 -30.29 22.78 7.37
CA ASP A 361 -31.15 21.94 8.22
C ASP A 361 -30.58 21.82 9.63
N HIS A 362 -29.26 21.65 9.72
CA HIS A 362 -28.59 21.60 11.02
C HIS A 362 -28.59 22.94 11.74
N ALA A 363 -28.36 24.05 11.03
CA ALA A 363 -28.40 25.40 11.62
C ALA A 363 -29.80 25.80 12.06
N ASN A 364 -30.78 25.65 11.18
CA ASN A 364 -32.16 26.07 11.42
C ASN A 364 -32.87 25.17 12.44
N GLY A 365 -32.54 23.89 12.52
CA GLY A 365 -33.05 22.98 13.55
C GLY A 365 -32.68 23.38 14.99
N ASN A 366 -31.66 24.24 15.17
CA ASN A 366 -31.24 24.78 16.45
C ASN A 366 -31.69 26.22 16.68
N ILE A 367 -32.39 26.87 15.74
CA ILE A 367 -32.94 28.21 15.86
C ILE A 367 -34.43 28.10 16.22
N PRO A 368 -34.92 28.71 17.30
CA PRO A 368 -36.35 28.75 17.59
C PRO A 368 -37.15 29.38 16.44
N GLU A 369 -38.26 28.75 16.04
CA GLU A 369 -39.05 29.15 14.87
C GLU A 369 -39.60 30.61 14.99
N ASP A 370 -39.87 31.07 16.19
CA ASP A 370 -40.36 32.42 16.49
C ASP A 370 -39.26 33.50 16.28
N ILE A 371 -37.99 33.15 16.26
CA ILE A 371 -36.89 34.07 16.02
C ILE A 371 -36.64 34.25 14.49
N GLY A 372 -36.81 33.18 13.70
CA GLY A 372 -36.59 33.18 12.26
C GLY A 372 -35.70 32.03 11.79
N TYR A 373 -35.18 32.17 10.58
CA TYR A 373 -34.31 31.16 10.01
C TYR A 373 -33.18 31.75 9.14
N LEU A 374 -32.08 31.00 9.06
CA LEU A 374 -30.94 31.29 8.21
C LEU A 374 -31.21 30.83 6.79
N SER A 375 -30.91 31.66 5.78
CA SER A 375 -30.94 31.35 4.36
C SER A 375 -29.58 31.63 3.75
N ILE A 376 -29.07 30.71 2.92
CA ILE A 376 -27.87 30.85 2.11
C ILE A 376 -28.32 30.79 0.65
N PRO A 377 -28.29 31.89 -0.10
CA PRO A 377 -28.79 31.96 -1.46
C PRO A 377 -27.83 31.36 -2.49
N ASP A 378 -26.57 31.12 -2.10
CA ASP A 378 -25.56 30.61 -3.00
C ASP A 378 -25.91 29.20 -3.53
N GLU A 379 -25.68 28.96 -4.83
CA GLU A 379 -25.83 27.64 -5.45
C GLU A 379 -24.70 26.69 -5.06
N GLN A 380 -23.57 27.24 -4.66
CA GLN A 380 -22.38 26.49 -4.21
C GLN A 380 -21.69 27.22 -3.05
N LEU A 381 -21.19 26.46 -2.09
CA LEU A 381 -20.31 26.94 -1.03
C LEU A 381 -18.93 26.29 -1.20
N LEU A 382 -17.92 27.12 -1.49
CA LEU A 382 -16.53 26.67 -1.60
C LEU A 382 -15.80 26.88 -0.26
N ILE A 383 -15.21 25.80 0.24
CA ILE A 383 -14.20 25.86 1.30
C ILE A 383 -12.84 25.63 0.64
N ALA A 384 -12.14 26.71 0.31
CA ALA A 384 -10.80 26.64 -0.22
C ALA A 384 -9.82 26.24 0.88
N SER A 385 -8.89 25.32 0.60
CA SER A 385 -7.91 24.85 1.57
C SER A 385 -6.58 24.57 0.87
N ASP A 386 -5.55 25.33 1.25
CA ASP A 386 -4.18 25.22 0.76
C ASP A 386 -3.23 24.85 1.89
N PHE A 387 -2.38 23.85 1.64
CA PHE A 387 -1.43 23.35 2.63
C PHE A 387 -0.02 23.30 2.08
N GLY A 388 0.95 23.73 2.90
CA GLY A 388 2.38 23.60 2.65
C GLY A 388 3.00 22.71 3.72
N ILE A 389 3.21 21.41 3.42
CA ILE A 389 3.71 20.43 4.39
C ILE A 389 5.17 20.14 4.10
N SER A 390 6.04 20.39 5.09
CA SER A 390 7.45 20.01 5.03
C SER A 390 7.71 18.94 6.08
N THR A 391 8.34 17.83 5.69
CA THR A 391 8.77 16.75 6.60
C THR A 391 10.23 16.46 6.39
N PHE A 392 10.94 16.15 7.46
CA PHE A 392 12.37 15.83 7.44
C PHE A 392 12.67 14.79 8.51
N GLY A 393 13.72 14.03 8.27
CA GLY A 393 14.17 13.05 9.25
C GLY A 393 15.61 12.63 9.01
N ALA A 394 16.21 12.12 10.07
CA ALA A 394 17.55 11.54 10.06
C ALA A 394 17.62 10.33 10.96
N ALA A 395 18.46 9.38 10.60
CA ALA A 395 18.67 8.18 11.39
C ALA A 395 20.13 7.74 11.39
N LEU A 396 20.56 7.16 12.52
CA LEU A 396 21.77 6.40 12.66
C LEU A 396 21.40 4.95 13.00
N PHE A 397 21.98 3.99 12.31
CA PHE A 397 21.70 2.58 12.55
C PHE A 397 22.94 1.72 12.52
N HIS A 398 22.90 0.66 13.31
CA HIS A 398 23.92 -0.36 13.38
C HIS A 398 23.28 -1.74 13.51
N GLU A 399 23.81 -2.71 12.77
CA GLU A 399 23.45 -4.12 12.91
C GLU A 399 24.72 -4.96 12.86
N SER A 400 24.88 -5.87 13.81
CA SER A 400 25.96 -6.86 13.87
C SER A 400 25.38 -8.25 13.62
N ASP A 401 25.87 -8.94 12.60
CA ASP A 401 25.67 -10.39 12.39
C ASP A 401 26.90 -11.15 12.85
N ILE A 402 26.72 -12.10 13.76
CA ILE A 402 27.77 -12.90 14.39
C ILE A 402 27.54 -14.38 14.07
N ARG A 403 28.51 -15.01 13.41
CA ARG A 403 28.45 -16.42 13.01
C ARG A 403 29.23 -17.31 13.97
N LEU A 404 28.52 -18.18 14.69
CA LEU A 404 29.05 -19.11 15.68
C LEU A 404 28.67 -20.56 15.30
N GLY A 405 29.46 -21.16 14.41
CA GLY A 405 29.18 -22.48 13.86
C GLY A 405 27.86 -22.49 13.10
N ARG A 406 26.86 -23.20 13.63
CA ARG A 406 25.50 -23.29 13.06
C ARG A 406 24.55 -22.17 13.50
N TRP A 407 25.01 -21.28 14.36
CA TRP A 407 24.23 -20.17 14.86
C TRP A 407 24.63 -18.87 14.14
N HIS A 408 23.61 -18.11 13.71
CA HIS A 408 23.71 -16.74 13.25
C HIS A 408 22.93 -15.87 14.24
N LEU A 409 23.63 -14.96 14.90
CA LEU A 409 23.05 -14.07 15.90
C LEU A 409 23.11 -12.64 15.36
N THR A 410 21.96 -11.97 15.28
CA THR A 410 21.89 -10.59 14.82
C THR A 410 21.43 -9.70 15.96
N ALA A 411 22.16 -8.60 16.20
CA ALA A 411 21.75 -7.53 17.09
C ALA A 411 21.82 -6.19 16.35
N GLY A 412 20.71 -5.50 16.30
CA GLY A 412 20.58 -4.23 15.60
C GLY A 412 19.91 -3.16 16.45
N LEU A 413 20.29 -1.91 16.20
CA LEU A 413 19.70 -0.72 16.81
C LEU A 413 19.66 0.41 15.79
N ARG A 414 18.50 1.08 15.69
CA ARG A 414 18.34 2.31 14.93
C ARG A 414 17.80 3.40 15.83
N LEU A 415 18.39 4.56 15.72
CA LEU A 415 17.94 5.81 16.30
C LEU A 415 17.40 6.69 15.19
N ASP A 416 16.13 7.03 15.24
CA ASP A 416 15.43 7.78 14.19
C ASP A 416 14.78 9.03 14.79
N VAL A 417 14.95 10.17 14.15
CA VAL A 417 14.30 11.43 14.51
C VAL A 417 13.57 11.96 13.28
N GLU A 418 12.31 12.35 13.45
CA GLU A 418 11.49 12.86 12.38
C GLU A 418 10.61 14.00 12.87
N GLY A 419 10.43 15.02 12.03
CA GLY A 419 9.58 16.14 12.31
C GLY A 419 8.92 16.68 11.05
N GLY A 420 7.92 17.53 11.25
CA GLY A 420 7.22 18.19 10.16
C GLY A 420 6.57 19.50 10.60
N VAL A 421 6.33 20.34 9.61
CA VAL A 421 5.59 21.61 9.74
C VAL A 421 4.55 21.66 8.64
N MET A 422 3.30 21.94 9.00
CA MET A 422 2.20 22.21 8.08
C MET A 422 1.80 23.68 8.22
N ALA A 423 1.99 24.46 7.16
CA ALA A 423 1.36 25.75 6.98
C ALA A 423 0.01 25.53 6.28
N TYR A 424 -1.00 26.28 6.67
CA TYR A 424 -2.33 26.23 6.08
C TYR A 424 -2.87 27.62 5.81
N ASP A 425 -3.60 27.75 4.69
CA ASP A 425 -4.30 28.94 4.24
C ASP A 425 -5.67 28.49 3.72
N CYS A 426 -6.71 28.76 4.50
CA CYS A 426 -8.04 28.28 4.21
C CYS A 426 -9.04 29.44 4.28
N LEU A 427 -10.06 29.36 3.41
CA LEU A 427 -11.11 30.38 3.32
C LEU A 427 -12.46 29.71 3.05
N ALA A 428 -13.45 30.06 3.87
CA ALA A 428 -14.86 29.81 3.57
C ALA A 428 -15.54 31.16 3.28
N ALA A 429 -16.26 31.27 2.15
CA ALA A 429 -16.97 32.48 1.74
C ALA A 429 -18.39 32.13 1.30
N LEU A 430 -19.39 32.86 1.77
CA LEU A 430 -20.80 32.68 1.43
C LEU A 430 -21.58 33.99 1.55
N HIS A 431 -22.79 34.00 0.98
CA HIS A 431 -23.79 35.00 1.27
C HIS A 431 -24.86 34.42 2.17
N TYR A 432 -25.37 35.20 3.09
CA TYR A 432 -26.45 34.76 3.96
C TYR A 432 -27.48 35.85 4.20
N ARG A 433 -28.66 35.43 4.59
CA ARG A 433 -29.78 36.27 5.04
C ARG A 433 -30.45 35.59 6.22
N PHE A 434 -30.75 36.34 7.22
CA PHE A 434 -31.58 35.90 8.35
C PHE A 434 -32.98 36.46 8.20
N ILE A 435 -33.96 35.62 8.04
CA ILE A 435 -35.36 36.01 7.81
C ILE A 435 -36.12 35.91 9.12
N PRO A 436 -36.95 36.92 9.52
CA PRO A 436 -37.35 38.11 8.73
C PRO A 436 -36.50 39.35 8.94
N THR A 437 -35.44 39.34 9.74
CA THR A 437 -34.77 40.55 10.21
C THR A 437 -33.93 41.25 9.16
N MET A 438 -33.32 40.51 8.23
CA MET A 438 -32.45 41.04 7.14
C MET A 438 -33.21 41.19 5.83
N LYS A 439 -33.12 42.39 5.21
CA LYS A 439 -33.78 42.70 3.92
C LYS A 439 -32.93 42.34 2.67
N ALA A 440 -31.64 42.16 2.85
CA ALA A 440 -30.71 41.85 1.75
C ALA A 440 -29.68 40.81 2.19
N ASP A 441 -29.08 40.14 1.24
CA ASP A 441 -27.99 39.20 1.45
C ASP A 441 -26.75 39.93 1.93
N LYS A 442 -26.00 39.31 2.84
CA LYS A 442 -24.73 39.82 3.35
C LYS A 442 -23.63 38.84 3.05
N ALA A 443 -22.52 39.34 2.49
CA ALA A 443 -21.32 38.52 2.31
C ALA A 443 -20.66 38.24 3.66
N PHE A 444 -20.17 37.02 3.82
CA PHE A 444 -19.48 36.56 5.00
C PHE A 444 -18.29 35.72 4.63
N GLU A 445 -17.12 36.06 5.17
CA GLU A 445 -15.87 35.38 4.89
C GLU A 445 -15.19 34.97 6.19
N VAL A 446 -14.64 33.79 6.21
CA VAL A 446 -13.91 33.21 7.36
C VAL A 446 -12.53 32.75 6.90
N PRO A 447 -11.53 33.62 6.94
CA PRO A 447 -10.14 33.22 6.70
C PRO A 447 -9.60 32.45 7.91
N TYR A 448 -8.79 31.42 7.64
CA TYR A 448 -8.12 30.62 8.65
C TYR A 448 -6.72 30.26 8.21
N GLN A 449 -5.73 30.97 8.72
CA GLN A 449 -4.33 30.87 8.33
C GLN A 449 -3.45 30.58 9.54
N GLY A 450 -2.35 29.85 9.33
CA GLY A 450 -1.39 29.57 10.38
C GLY A 450 -0.43 28.44 10.06
N SER A 451 0.21 27.95 11.11
CA SER A 451 1.08 26.77 11.00
C SER A 451 1.05 25.91 12.24
N VAL A 452 1.25 24.63 12.04
CA VAL A 452 1.32 23.61 13.09
C VAL A 452 2.57 22.78 12.88
N SER A 453 3.31 22.48 13.95
CA SER A 453 4.48 21.62 13.91
C SER A 453 4.27 20.34 14.70
N GLN A 454 4.93 19.28 14.28
CA GLN A 454 4.92 17.99 14.94
C GLN A 454 6.33 17.39 14.97
N SER A 455 6.63 16.65 16.03
CA SER A 455 7.82 15.81 16.13
C SER A 455 7.43 14.41 16.55
N SER A 456 8.04 13.43 15.91
CA SER A 456 7.91 12.02 16.34
C SER A 456 8.80 11.70 17.55
N GLY A 457 9.62 12.65 18.02
CA GLY A 457 10.61 12.41 19.04
C GLY A 457 11.70 11.43 18.59
N LEU A 458 12.56 11.04 19.50
CA LEU A 458 13.56 10.00 19.25
C LEU A 458 12.90 8.62 19.26
N GLN A 459 12.94 7.93 18.13
CA GLN A 459 12.50 6.55 18.01
C GLN A 459 13.68 5.61 18.14
N VAL A 460 13.60 4.68 19.09
CA VAL A 460 14.61 3.64 19.34
C VAL A 460 14.05 2.33 18.84
N LEU A 461 14.70 1.73 17.82
CA LEU A 461 14.21 0.58 17.06
C LEU A 461 15.22 -0.58 17.17
N PRO A 462 15.15 -1.38 18.24
CA PRO A 462 15.99 -2.55 18.41
C PRO A 462 15.48 -3.73 17.56
N ARG A 463 16.43 -4.61 17.18
CA ARG A 463 16.19 -5.92 16.60
C ARG A 463 17.17 -6.92 17.22
N PHE A 464 16.65 -8.08 17.62
CA PHE A 464 17.46 -9.23 18.01
C PHE A 464 16.91 -10.43 17.26
N SER A 465 17.80 -11.18 16.61
CA SER A 465 17.41 -12.42 15.98
C SER A 465 18.47 -13.51 16.14
N ALA A 466 18.02 -14.75 16.14
CA ALA A 466 18.84 -15.93 16.14
C ALA A 466 18.36 -16.89 15.06
N LEU A 467 19.27 -17.41 14.27
CA LEU A 467 18.99 -18.46 13.29
C LEU A 467 19.92 -19.63 13.57
N TYR A 468 19.37 -20.83 13.58
CA TYR A 468 20.09 -22.09 13.74
C TYR A 468 19.99 -22.94 12.49
N GLU A 469 21.10 -23.18 11.81
CA GLU A 469 21.23 -24.11 10.69
C GLU A 469 21.29 -25.55 11.21
N ALA A 470 20.19 -26.31 11.12
CA ALA A 470 20.15 -27.69 11.63
C ALA A 470 20.92 -28.65 10.72
N THR A 471 20.27 -29.32 9.79
CA THR A 471 20.88 -30.22 8.82
C THR A 471 20.08 -30.25 7.53
N GLY A 472 20.77 -30.49 6.41
CA GLY A 472 20.07 -30.74 5.14
C GLY A 472 19.17 -29.63 4.66
N GLY A 473 19.58 -28.35 4.83
CA GLY A 473 18.81 -27.20 4.39
C GLY A 473 17.66 -26.76 5.30
N LEU A 474 17.53 -27.37 6.51
CA LEU A 474 16.56 -26.95 7.52
C LEU A 474 17.19 -25.92 8.44
N SER A 475 16.54 -24.80 8.64
CA SER A 475 16.90 -23.78 9.63
C SER A 475 15.69 -23.38 10.47
N PHE A 476 15.95 -22.96 11.70
CA PHE A 476 14.99 -22.39 12.64
C PHE A 476 15.43 -20.97 12.96
N PHE A 477 14.48 -20.05 13.08
CA PHE A 477 14.79 -18.68 13.45
C PHE A 477 13.81 -18.13 14.48
N GLY A 478 14.30 -17.18 15.27
CA GLY A 478 13.49 -16.37 16.16
C GLY A 478 13.91 -14.90 16.09
N THR A 479 12.95 -14.00 16.09
CA THR A 479 13.18 -12.56 15.98
C THR A 479 12.30 -11.79 16.95
N VAL A 480 12.90 -10.80 17.62
CA VAL A 480 12.19 -9.74 18.34
C VAL A 480 12.62 -8.42 17.73
N SER A 481 11.66 -7.64 17.24
CA SER A 481 11.94 -6.37 16.57
C SER A 481 10.88 -5.33 16.85
N LYS A 482 11.27 -4.05 16.81
CA LYS A 482 10.36 -2.92 16.93
C LYS A 482 10.32 -2.15 15.63
N GLY A 483 9.09 -1.85 15.16
CA GLY A 483 8.83 -0.99 14.03
C GLY A 483 8.07 0.26 14.43
N PHE A 484 8.12 1.28 13.59
CA PHE A 484 7.31 2.48 13.77
C PHE A 484 6.80 3.02 12.43
N ARG A 485 5.72 3.78 12.51
CA ARG A 485 5.18 4.59 11.44
C ARG A 485 5.04 6.02 11.96
N ALA A 486 5.48 6.99 11.17
CA ALA A 486 5.49 8.38 11.57
C ALA A 486 4.09 8.93 11.85
N GLY A 487 3.99 9.91 12.72
CA GLY A 487 2.82 10.76 12.86
C GLY A 487 2.68 11.72 11.67
N GLY A 488 1.64 12.55 11.68
CA GLY A 488 1.37 13.47 10.59
C GLY A 488 0.26 14.48 10.94
N PHE A 489 -0.36 15.02 9.89
CA PHE A 489 -1.38 16.04 9.98
C PHE A 489 -2.65 15.62 9.25
N ASN A 490 -3.81 15.90 9.83
CA ASN A 490 -5.11 15.68 9.22
C ASN A 490 -5.54 16.92 8.41
N THR A 491 -5.32 16.91 7.11
CA THR A 491 -5.74 18.02 6.23
C THR A 491 -7.25 18.00 5.96
N GLN A 492 -7.87 16.81 5.93
CA GLN A 492 -9.30 16.67 5.61
C GLN A 492 -10.24 17.28 6.65
N ILE A 493 -9.81 17.37 7.92
CA ILE A 493 -10.64 17.94 9.00
C ILE A 493 -10.77 19.47 8.90
N PHE A 494 -9.99 20.14 8.06
CA PHE A 494 -10.06 21.59 7.93
C PHE A 494 -11.40 22.07 7.36
N SER A 495 -12.07 21.29 6.52
CA SER A 495 -13.43 21.59 6.07
C SER A 495 -14.41 21.70 7.24
N ASP A 496 -14.34 20.76 8.20
CA ASP A 496 -15.19 20.77 9.39
C ASP A 496 -14.82 21.92 10.33
N ILE A 497 -13.53 22.21 10.49
CA ILE A 497 -13.07 23.36 11.28
C ILE A 497 -13.65 24.66 10.69
N LEU A 498 -13.57 24.85 9.36
CA LEU A 498 -14.10 26.04 8.73
C LEU A 498 -15.63 26.11 8.78
N GLN A 499 -16.34 24.99 8.55
CA GLN A 499 -17.80 24.95 8.71
C GLN A 499 -18.20 25.41 10.14
N ASN A 500 -17.58 24.85 11.18
CA ASN A 500 -17.87 25.22 12.57
C ASN A 500 -17.54 26.69 12.83
N ARG A 501 -16.41 27.20 12.33
CA ARG A 501 -16.03 28.61 12.48
C ARG A 501 -17.00 29.54 11.75
N THR A 502 -17.45 29.16 10.55
CA THR A 502 -18.44 29.89 9.75
C THR A 502 -19.76 29.98 10.51
N MET A 503 -20.28 28.85 11.00
CA MET A 503 -21.54 28.85 11.76
C MET A 503 -21.44 29.68 13.05
N ASN A 504 -20.37 29.51 13.83
CA ASN A 504 -20.15 30.30 15.05
C ASN A 504 -20.04 31.79 14.73
N GLY A 505 -19.35 32.15 13.64
CA GLY A 505 -19.22 33.52 13.20
C GLY A 505 -20.57 34.12 12.76
N LEU A 506 -21.38 33.38 11.99
CA LEU A 506 -22.72 33.79 11.58
C LEU A 506 -23.64 34.01 12.80
N MET A 507 -23.66 33.06 13.73
CA MET A 507 -24.50 33.18 14.95
C MET A 507 -24.09 34.37 15.81
N LYS A 508 -22.79 34.65 15.91
CA LYS A 508 -22.28 35.84 16.61
C LYS A 508 -22.68 37.15 15.89
N ASP A 509 -22.60 37.17 14.56
CA ASP A 509 -22.95 38.34 13.75
C ASP A 509 -24.47 38.64 13.83
N LEU A 510 -25.28 37.58 13.97
CA LEU A 510 -26.73 37.67 14.15
C LEU A 510 -27.15 38.02 15.60
N GLY A 511 -26.23 37.98 16.58
CA GLY A 511 -26.52 38.16 17.98
C GLY A 511 -27.33 37.00 18.61
N VAL A 512 -27.38 35.85 17.94
CA VAL A 512 -28.05 34.65 18.41
C VAL A 512 -27.05 33.81 19.22
N TYR A 513 -27.15 33.86 20.53
CA TYR A 513 -26.36 33.01 21.42
C TYR A 513 -27.10 31.70 21.63
N LEU A 514 -26.81 30.73 20.83
CA LEU A 514 -27.25 29.35 21.07
C LEU A 514 -26.30 28.71 22.08
N ASP A 515 -26.85 28.03 23.07
CA ASP A 515 -26.13 27.28 24.11
C ASP A 515 -25.60 25.96 23.48
N MET A 516 -24.91 26.10 22.36
CA MET A 516 -24.28 24.94 21.70
C MET A 516 -22.90 24.72 22.28
N PRO A 517 -22.55 23.48 22.64
CA PRO A 517 -21.18 23.19 23.05
C PRO A 517 -20.24 23.50 21.88
N MET A 518 -19.56 24.63 21.99
CA MET A 518 -18.53 25.03 21.02
C MET A 518 -17.34 24.09 21.14
N VAL A 519 -17.36 22.97 20.44
CA VAL A 519 -16.16 22.17 20.23
C VAL A 519 -15.24 22.97 19.32
N SER A 520 -14.40 23.81 19.89
CA SER A 520 -13.39 24.56 19.15
C SER A 520 -12.24 23.58 18.80
N VAL A 521 -12.42 22.81 17.72
CA VAL A 521 -11.32 22.03 17.15
C VAL A 521 -10.41 23.03 16.42
N GLY A 522 -9.23 23.27 16.97
CA GLY A 522 -8.20 24.10 16.34
C GLY A 522 -7.23 23.25 15.49
N ALA A 523 -6.38 23.93 14.71
CA ALA A 523 -5.36 23.27 13.90
C ALA A 523 -4.39 22.38 14.72
N GLU A 524 -4.23 22.67 16.02
CA GLU A 524 -3.44 21.86 16.95
C GLU A 524 -3.97 20.42 17.08
N ASN A 525 -5.27 20.21 16.93
CA ASN A 525 -5.93 18.91 17.04
C ASN A 525 -5.85 18.10 15.74
N THR A 526 -5.27 18.67 14.70
CA THR A 526 -5.06 17.95 13.41
C THR A 526 -3.88 16.99 13.46
N ARG A 527 -3.04 17.04 14.48
CA ARG A 527 -1.87 16.16 14.65
C ARG A 527 -2.28 14.77 15.11
N TYR A 528 -1.64 13.75 14.54
CA TYR A 528 -1.69 12.40 15.07
C TYR A 528 -0.29 11.87 15.38
N LYS A 529 -0.20 11.01 16.42
CA LYS A 529 1.06 10.51 16.98
C LYS A 529 1.64 9.38 16.14
N PRO A 530 2.97 9.11 16.26
CA PRO A 530 3.57 7.90 15.70
C PRO A 530 2.91 6.63 16.25
N GLU A 531 2.77 5.65 15.38
CA GLU A 531 2.37 4.29 15.72
C GLU A 531 3.59 3.40 15.87
N MET A 532 3.59 2.48 16.85
CA MET A 532 4.69 1.58 17.14
C MET A 532 4.20 0.15 17.28
N ALA A 533 4.99 -0.80 16.80
CA ALA A 533 4.71 -2.23 16.94
C ALA A 533 5.94 -2.98 17.44
N TRP A 534 5.73 -3.86 18.44
CA TRP A 534 6.67 -4.91 18.80
C TRP A 534 6.24 -6.21 18.13
N ASN A 535 7.18 -6.87 17.47
CA ASN A 535 7.00 -8.17 16.85
C ASN A 535 7.84 -9.23 17.55
N HIS A 536 7.22 -10.33 17.91
CA HIS A 536 7.85 -11.55 18.42
C HIS A 536 7.52 -12.66 17.44
N GLU A 537 8.53 -13.31 16.91
CA GLU A 537 8.37 -14.27 15.82
C GLU A 537 9.27 -15.48 15.99
N LEU A 538 8.73 -16.66 15.68
CA LEU A 538 9.45 -17.92 15.57
C LEU A 538 9.09 -18.58 14.25
N GLY A 539 10.06 -19.14 13.58
CA GLY A 539 9.81 -19.78 12.30
C GLY A 539 10.83 -20.86 11.95
N PHE A 540 10.55 -21.55 10.89
CA PHE A 540 11.46 -22.52 10.26
C PHE A 540 11.49 -22.29 8.74
N ARG A 541 12.58 -22.71 8.13
CA ARG A 541 12.74 -22.74 6.68
C ARG A 541 13.47 -24.01 6.28
N LEU A 542 12.91 -24.69 5.28
CA LEU A 542 13.51 -25.86 4.65
C LEU A 542 13.74 -25.55 3.17
N VAL A 543 14.97 -25.61 2.73
CA VAL A 543 15.36 -25.41 1.33
C VAL A 543 16.05 -26.68 0.82
N ARG A 544 15.56 -27.20 -0.27
CA ARG A 544 16.10 -28.34 -1.02
C ARG A 544 16.17 -27.96 -2.48
N GLU A 545 16.80 -28.79 -3.32
CA GLU A 545 17.00 -28.54 -4.75
C GLU A 545 15.74 -28.04 -5.49
N ASN A 546 14.61 -28.72 -5.29
CA ASN A 546 13.35 -28.45 -5.98
C ASN A 546 12.19 -28.23 -5.00
N PHE A 547 12.50 -27.94 -3.72
CA PHE A 547 11.51 -27.79 -2.65
C PHE A 547 11.92 -26.72 -1.67
N ARG A 548 11.02 -25.76 -1.40
CA ARG A 548 11.14 -24.80 -0.32
C ARG A 548 9.88 -24.80 0.50
N ALA A 549 10.01 -24.87 1.81
CA ALA A 549 8.91 -24.65 2.76
C ALA A 549 9.35 -23.66 3.83
N GLU A 550 8.47 -22.77 4.21
CA GLU A 550 8.66 -21.81 5.27
C GLU A 550 7.41 -21.74 6.13
N GLY A 551 7.57 -21.65 7.44
CA GLY A 551 6.47 -21.43 8.36
C GLY A 551 6.89 -20.52 9.48
N SER A 552 5.98 -19.66 9.95
CA SER A 552 6.20 -18.79 11.10
C SER A 552 4.95 -18.62 11.95
N LEU A 553 5.19 -18.35 13.24
CA LEU A 553 4.21 -17.91 14.23
C LEU A 553 4.64 -16.52 14.70
N TYR A 554 3.72 -15.59 14.76
CA TYR A 554 4.05 -14.23 15.21
C TYR A 554 3.02 -13.68 16.19
N ARG A 555 3.49 -12.74 17.00
CA ARG A 555 2.68 -11.85 17.82
C ARG A 555 3.17 -10.42 17.61
N MET A 556 2.24 -9.53 17.23
CA MET A 556 2.50 -8.10 17.13
C MET A 556 1.65 -7.35 18.14
N ASP A 557 2.27 -6.58 19.03
CA ASP A 557 1.60 -5.68 19.97
C ASP A 557 1.79 -4.25 19.45
N VAL A 558 0.69 -3.57 19.12
CA VAL A 558 0.67 -2.23 18.49
C VAL A 558 0.17 -1.20 19.48
N CYS A 559 0.88 -0.09 19.57
CA CYS A 559 0.51 1.07 20.39
C CYS A 559 0.25 2.29 19.49
N ASN A 560 -0.75 3.11 19.87
CA ASN A 560 -1.18 4.28 19.10
C ASN A 560 -1.54 3.93 17.66
N GLN A 561 -2.26 2.83 17.45
CA GLN A 561 -2.65 2.39 16.11
C GLN A 561 -3.34 3.51 15.35
N GLN A 562 -2.86 3.81 14.15
CA GLN A 562 -3.43 4.86 13.32
C GLN A 562 -4.62 4.30 12.53
N LEU A 563 -5.80 4.82 12.83
CA LEU A 563 -7.06 4.47 12.17
C LEU A 563 -7.68 5.70 11.51
N THR A 564 -8.42 5.47 10.43
CA THR A 564 -9.20 6.50 9.76
C THR A 564 -10.64 6.41 10.24
N VAL A 565 -11.11 7.43 10.95
CA VAL A 565 -12.44 7.51 11.55
C VAL A 565 -13.13 8.81 11.15
N PHE A 566 -14.45 8.91 11.40
CA PHE A 566 -15.14 10.20 11.39
C PHE A 566 -14.95 10.90 12.75
N PRO A 567 -14.89 12.25 12.78
CA PRO A 567 -14.99 12.96 14.05
C PRO A 567 -16.29 12.61 14.77
N PRO A 568 -16.31 12.57 16.12
CA PRO A 568 -17.51 12.23 16.89
C PRO A 568 -18.73 13.10 16.47
N GLY A 569 -19.85 12.43 16.18
CA GLY A 569 -21.10 13.09 15.76
C GLY A 569 -21.10 13.66 14.35
N LYS A 570 -20.09 13.36 13.51
CA LYS A 570 -20.00 13.82 12.12
C LYS A 570 -20.12 12.65 11.15
N SER A 571 -20.70 12.92 9.97
CA SER A 571 -20.79 12.01 8.84
C SER A 571 -19.90 12.43 7.66
N THR A 572 -19.13 13.49 7.84
CA THR A 572 -18.19 14.09 6.88
C THR A 572 -16.83 14.32 7.55
N GLY A 573 -15.77 14.58 6.79
CA GLY A 573 -14.48 14.97 7.32
C GLY A 573 -13.74 13.84 8.03
N ARG A 574 -13.28 12.84 7.31
CA ARG A 574 -12.48 11.75 7.89
C ARG A 574 -11.17 12.25 8.47
N MET A 575 -10.78 11.69 9.61
CA MET A 575 -9.53 12.01 10.27
C MET A 575 -8.75 10.75 10.63
N MET A 576 -7.43 10.88 10.67
CA MET A 576 -6.55 9.91 11.31
C MET A 576 -6.60 10.14 12.82
N THR A 577 -6.91 9.11 13.57
CA THR A 577 -6.79 9.09 15.03
C THR A 577 -5.84 7.99 15.46
N ASN A 578 -5.38 8.09 16.70
CA ASN A 578 -4.64 7.03 17.35
C ASN A 578 -5.60 6.21 18.21
N ALA A 579 -6.00 5.04 17.76
CA ALA A 579 -6.60 4.03 18.62
C ALA A 579 -5.61 3.63 19.72
N GLY A 580 -6.08 3.23 20.87
CA GLY A 580 -5.23 2.92 22.01
C GLY A 580 -4.20 1.84 21.71
N ARG A 581 -4.59 0.57 21.78
CA ARG A 581 -3.71 -0.60 21.56
C ARG A 581 -4.43 -1.69 20.78
N SER A 582 -3.70 -2.36 19.90
CA SER A 582 -4.17 -3.59 19.27
C SER A 582 -3.12 -4.69 19.37
N ARG A 583 -3.56 -5.90 19.13
CA ARG A 583 -2.71 -7.10 19.06
C ARG A 583 -3.09 -7.92 17.86
N SER A 584 -2.07 -8.41 17.15
CA SER A 584 -2.23 -9.38 16.08
C SER A 584 -1.46 -10.65 16.42
N LEU A 585 -2.15 -11.78 16.38
CA LEU A 585 -1.57 -13.11 16.47
C LEU A 585 -1.75 -13.81 15.13
N GLY A 586 -0.74 -14.53 14.66
CA GLY A 586 -0.89 -15.23 13.40
C GLY A 586 0.07 -16.37 13.17
N ALA A 587 -0.30 -17.18 12.19
CA ALA A 587 0.49 -18.28 11.67
C ALA A 587 0.54 -18.17 10.15
N GLU A 588 1.73 -18.34 9.58
CA GLU A 588 1.97 -18.25 8.14
C GLU A 588 2.71 -19.50 7.66
N ALA A 589 2.40 -19.92 6.45
CA ALA A 589 3.09 -21.02 5.77
C ALA A 589 3.19 -20.72 4.27
N GLU A 590 4.32 -21.08 3.66
CA GLU A 590 4.59 -20.96 2.24
C GLU A 590 5.33 -22.19 1.74
N LEU A 591 4.96 -22.68 0.57
CA LEU A 591 5.49 -23.89 -0.06
C LEU A 591 5.75 -23.63 -1.53
N ASP A 592 6.95 -23.94 -2.00
CA ASP A 592 7.31 -24.05 -3.41
C ASP A 592 7.85 -25.46 -3.68
N TRP A 593 7.32 -26.14 -4.68
CA TRP A 593 7.75 -27.48 -5.07
C TRP A 593 7.72 -27.66 -6.57
N GLN A 594 8.86 -28.07 -7.14
CA GLN A 594 9.05 -28.24 -8.59
C GLN A 594 9.47 -29.67 -8.96
N PRO A 595 8.55 -30.65 -8.90
CA PRO A 595 8.86 -32.04 -9.32
C PRO A 595 8.82 -32.17 -10.86
N GLY A 596 9.98 -32.21 -11.49
CA GLY A 596 10.10 -32.38 -12.93
C GLY A 596 9.41 -31.28 -13.74
N ALA A 597 8.39 -31.65 -14.55
CA ALA A 597 7.65 -30.73 -15.39
C ALA A 597 6.55 -29.95 -14.65
N PHE A 598 6.30 -30.25 -13.39
CA PHE A 598 5.30 -29.55 -12.58
C PHE A 598 5.95 -28.52 -11.66
N ARG A 599 5.20 -27.47 -11.36
CA ARG A 599 5.52 -26.53 -10.29
C ARG A 599 4.26 -26.26 -9.48
N PHE A 600 4.38 -26.33 -8.18
CA PHE A 600 3.34 -26.04 -7.20
C PHE A 600 3.81 -24.91 -6.28
N HIS A 601 2.96 -23.92 -6.08
CA HIS A 601 3.15 -22.92 -5.05
C HIS A 601 1.90 -22.86 -4.19
N ALA A 602 2.07 -22.78 -2.88
CA ALA A 602 0.97 -22.60 -1.94
C ALA A 602 1.40 -21.65 -0.82
N SER A 603 0.51 -20.76 -0.43
CA SER A 603 0.67 -19.90 0.73
C SER A 603 -0.60 -19.88 1.57
N TYR A 604 -0.43 -19.76 2.89
CA TYR A 604 -1.55 -19.62 3.82
C TYR A 604 -1.15 -18.74 4.99
N ALA A 605 -2.07 -17.90 5.45
CA ALA A 605 -1.96 -17.21 6.72
C ALA A 605 -3.28 -17.21 7.47
N TRP A 606 -3.18 -17.37 8.78
CA TRP A 606 -4.21 -17.05 9.73
C TRP A 606 -3.78 -15.83 10.54
N CYS A 607 -4.70 -14.86 10.72
CA CYS A 607 -4.46 -13.63 11.45
C CYS A 607 -5.65 -13.29 12.34
N ASP A 608 -5.43 -13.20 13.66
CA ASP A 608 -6.40 -12.70 14.63
C ASP A 608 -5.91 -11.34 15.16
N ALA A 609 -6.32 -10.26 14.49
CA ALA A 609 -6.01 -8.88 14.85
C ALA A 609 -7.19 -8.27 15.60
N ARG A 610 -6.97 -7.80 16.85
CA ARG A 610 -8.01 -7.27 17.73
C ARG A 610 -7.54 -6.02 18.45
N PHE A 611 -8.48 -5.13 18.72
CA PHE A 611 -8.28 -4.04 19.66
C PHE A 611 -8.12 -4.58 21.08
N VAL A 612 -7.04 -4.20 21.75
CA VAL A 612 -6.83 -4.50 23.18
C VAL A 612 -7.47 -3.42 24.05
N ALA A 613 -7.43 -2.17 23.57
CA ALA A 613 -8.07 -1.02 24.18
C ALA A 613 -8.32 0.03 23.09
N TYR A 614 -9.59 0.27 22.79
CA TYR A 614 -10.01 1.32 21.86
C TYR A 614 -11.40 1.83 22.23
N ASP A 615 -11.45 3.05 22.72
CA ASP A 615 -12.65 3.82 23.01
C ASP A 615 -12.59 5.12 22.19
N ASP A 616 -13.62 5.39 21.38
CA ASP A 616 -13.72 6.59 20.54
C ASP A 616 -14.43 7.76 21.27
N GLY A 617 -14.78 7.55 22.53
CA GLY A 617 -15.53 8.48 23.37
C GLY A 617 -17.06 8.27 23.34
N ASN A 618 -17.57 7.48 22.39
CA ASN A 618 -18.98 7.08 22.29
C ASN A 618 -19.16 5.57 22.53
N HIS A 619 -18.19 4.77 22.06
CA HIS A 619 -18.24 3.31 22.10
C HIS A 619 -16.87 2.73 22.44
N ASP A 620 -16.86 1.69 23.26
CA ASP A 620 -15.69 0.87 23.52
C ASP A 620 -15.68 -0.33 22.53
N TYR A 621 -14.70 -0.33 21.62
CA TYR A 621 -14.47 -1.39 20.62
C TYR A 621 -13.45 -2.44 21.09
N SER A 622 -13.04 -2.41 22.35
CA SER A 622 -12.08 -3.37 22.91
C SER A 622 -12.56 -4.81 22.72
N GLY A 623 -11.68 -5.68 22.20
CA GLY A 623 -12.00 -7.06 21.86
C GLY A 623 -12.48 -7.27 20.42
N ASN A 624 -12.95 -6.23 19.73
CA ASN A 624 -13.39 -6.31 18.34
C ASN A 624 -12.21 -6.53 17.38
N ARG A 625 -12.49 -7.06 16.20
CA ARG A 625 -11.51 -7.23 15.12
C ARG A 625 -11.08 -5.90 14.54
N VAL A 626 -9.81 -5.80 14.18
CA VAL A 626 -9.30 -4.64 13.43
C VAL A 626 -9.89 -4.68 12.00
N PRO A 627 -10.52 -3.62 11.52
CA PRO A 627 -11.16 -3.57 10.20
C PRO A 627 -10.17 -3.81 9.05
N TYR A 628 -10.69 -4.32 7.92
CA TYR A 628 -9.97 -4.59 6.67
C TYR A 628 -8.89 -5.68 6.76
N VAL A 629 -8.82 -6.42 7.85
CA VAL A 629 -7.86 -7.51 8.06
C VAL A 629 -8.55 -8.84 7.82
N PRO A 630 -8.18 -9.61 6.77
CA PRO A 630 -8.73 -10.94 6.57
C PRO A 630 -8.26 -11.89 7.67
N ALA A 631 -9.17 -12.68 8.22
CA ALA A 631 -8.83 -13.70 9.19
C ALA A 631 -7.99 -14.83 8.57
N HIS A 632 -8.21 -15.09 7.29
CA HIS A 632 -7.47 -16.08 6.51
C HIS A 632 -7.10 -15.50 5.15
N THR A 633 -5.89 -15.80 4.69
CA THR A 633 -5.49 -15.66 3.28
C THR A 633 -4.92 -16.96 2.81
N ALA A 634 -5.25 -17.39 1.61
CA ALA A 634 -4.74 -18.61 1.00
C ALA A 634 -4.52 -18.40 -0.49
N PHE A 635 -3.44 -18.98 -0.99
CA PHE A 635 -3.14 -19.07 -2.41
C PHE A 635 -2.64 -20.46 -2.72
N ALA A 636 -3.04 -21.00 -3.86
CA ALA A 636 -2.47 -22.21 -4.42
C ALA A 636 -2.38 -22.10 -5.93
N SER A 637 -1.26 -22.51 -6.50
CA SER A 637 -1.10 -22.62 -7.94
C SER A 637 -0.43 -23.91 -8.33
N ALA A 638 -0.77 -24.37 -9.53
CA ALA A 638 -0.15 -25.51 -10.22
C ALA A 638 0.18 -25.10 -11.65
N ALA A 639 1.41 -25.33 -12.05
CA ALA A 639 1.85 -25.13 -13.42
C ALA A 639 2.48 -26.42 -13.96
N TRP A 640 2.27 -26.66 -15.25
CA TRP A 640 2.83 -27.79 -15.97
C TRP A 640 3.37 -27.34 -17.32
N HIS A 641 4.51 -27.89 -17.73
CA HIS A 641 5.06 -27.62 -19.05
C HIS A 641 5.37 -28.91 -19.79
N HIS A 642 5.21 -28.88 -21.11
CA HIS A 642 5.46 -30.01 -21.98
C HIS A 642 6.04 -29.57 -23.31
N ALA A 643 7.16 -30.18 -23.72
CA ALA A 643 7.78 -29.89 -24.99
C ALA A 643 7.00 -30.55 -26.14
N ILE A 644 6.57 -29.77 -27.14
CA ILE A 644 5.86 -30.20 -28.34
C ILE A 644 6.66 -29.77 -29.57
N ARG A 645 7.45 -30.66 -30.13
CA ARG A 645 8.32 -30.38 -31.30
C ARG A 645 9.20 -29.14 -31.05
N LYS A 646 8.88 -28.01 -31.71
CA LYS A 646 9.61 -26.72 -31.60
C LYS A 646 9.01 -25.75 -30.61
N ALA A 647 7.98 -26.15 -29.87
CA ALA A 647 7.30 -25.32 -28.91
C ALA A 647 7.25 -25.98 -27.52
N THR A 648 7.07 -25.20 -26.50
CA THR A 648 6.72 -25.67 -25.13
C THR A 648 5.32 -25.17 -24.79
N LEU A 649 4.43 -26.10 -24.47
CA LEU A 649 3.12 -25.81 -23.91
C LEU A 649 3.27 -25.59 -22.42
N HIS A 650 2.73 -24.49 -21.89
CA HIS A 650 2.61 -24.23 -20.48
C HIS A 650 1.13 -24.10 -20.12
N LEU A 651 0.70 -24.81 -19.08
CA LEU A 651 -0.60 -24.70 -18.47
C LEU A 651 -0.42 -24.28 -17.02
N SER A 652 -1.17 -23.31 -16.55
CA SER A 652 -1.21 -22.96 -15.12
C SER A 652 -2.62 -22.63 -14.67
N ALA A 653 -2.91 -22.97 -13.44
CA ALA A 653 -4.14 -22.58 -12.75
C ALA A 653 -3.78 -22.16 -11.32
N SER A 654 -4.46 -21.15 -10.83
CA SER A 654 -4.29 -20.69 -9.46
C SER A 654 -5.64 -20.30 -8.83
N VAL A 655 -5.67 -20.32 -7.51
CA VAL A 655 -6.80 -19.90 -6.71
C VAL A 655 -6.32 -19.01 -5.58
N ARG A 656 -6.98 -17.87 -5.39
CA ARG A 656 -6.82 -16.96 -4.27
C ARG A 656 -8.06 -17.00 -3.41
N ALA A 657 -7.86 -17.04 -2.08
CA ALA A 657 -8.96 -16.96 -1.12
C ALA A 657 -8.55 -16.03 0.03
N TYR A 658 -9.46 -15.18 0.49
CA TYR A 658 -9.25 -14.32 1.63
C TYR A 658 -10.57 -14.00 2.33
N GLY A 659 -10.52 -13.77 3.64
CA GLY A 659 -11.67 -13.49 4.50
C GLY A 659 -11.80 -14.52 5.64
N PRO A 660 -12.83 -14.40 6.52
CA PRO A 660 -13.75 -13.28 6.58
C PRO A 660 -13.05 -11.96 6.94
N ILE A 661 -13.68 -10.83 6.55
CA ILE A 661 -13.17 -9.46 6.79
C ILE A 661 -14.24 -8.66 7.51
N SER A 662 -13.93 -8.06 8.66
CA SER A 662 -14.76 -7.02 9.27
C SER A 662 -14.48 -5.68 8.60
N TRP A 663 -15.54 -4.95 8.19
CA TRP A 663 -15.38 -3.70 7.45
C TRP A 663 -15.37 -2.47 8.35
N ASP A 664 -15.89 -2.56 9.56
CA ASP A 664 -15.97 -1.48 10.54
C ASP A 664 -15.47 -1.91 11.93
N GLU A 665 -15.21 -0.94 12.78
CA GLU A 665 -14.70 -1.14 14.14
C GLU A 665 -15.73 -1.84 15.05
N ALA A 666 -17.02 -1.66 14.77
CA ALA A 666 -18.12 -2.30 15.49
C ALA A 666 -18.31 -3.78 15.13
N GLY A 667 -17.78 -4.19 13.96
CA GLY A 667 -18.02 -5.55 13.42
C GLY A 667 -19.44 -5.73 12.88
N THR A 668 -20.08 -4.62 12.46
CA THR A 668 -21.46 -4.63 11.93
C THR A 668 -21.52 -5.34 10.58
N TYR A 669 -20.50 -5.14 9.76
CA TYR A 669 -20.42 -5.70 8.41
C TYR A 669 -19.25 -6.64 8.29
N GLU A 670 -19.57 -7.90 8.04
CA GLU A 670 -18.57 -8.95 7.78
C GLU A 670 -18.68 -9.43 6.33
N GLU A 671 -17.55 -9.54 5.67
CA GLU A 671 -17.44 -10.12 4.34
C GLU A 671 -17.04 -11.57 4.46
N PRO A 672 -17.77 -12.51 3.83
CA PRO A 672 -17.41 -13.93 3.81
C PRO A 672 -16.10 -14.17 3.05
N VAL A 673 -15.63 -15.40 3.06
CA VAL A 673 -14.44 -15.78 2.28
C VAL A 673 -14.70 -15.64 0.79
N HIS A 674 -13.83 -14.88 0.12
CA HIS A 674 -13.79 -14.76 -1.33
C HIS A 674 -12.85 -15.78 -1.95
N VAL A 675 -13.25 -16.30 -3.10
CA VAL A 675 -12.44 -17.26 -3.88
C VAL A 675 -12.36 -16.79 -5.32
N ARG A 676 -11.14 -16.65 -5.86
CA ARG A 676 -10.85 -16.19 -7.22
C ARG A 676 -9.94 -17.18 -7.94
N PRO A 677 -10.46 -18.00 -8.84
CA PRO A 677 -9.66 -18.83 -9.73
C PRO A 677 -9.17 -18.03 -10.93
N ASP A 678 -7.90 -18.23 -11.27
CA ASP A 678 -7.25 -17.71 -12.46
C ASP A 678 -6.62 -18.90 -13.24
N ALA A 679 -6.45 -18.77 -14.55
CA ALA A 679 -5.76 -19.77 -15.37
C ALA A 679 -5.02 -19.13 -16.54
N ARG A 680 -3.96 -19.79 -16.99
CA ARG A 680 -3.19 -19.37 -18.16
C ARG A 680 -2.77 -20.59 -18.99
N ILE A 681 -2.88 -20.44 -20.30
CA ILE A 681 -2.30 -21.34 -21.29
C ILE A 681 -1.35 -20.56 -22.18
N SER A 682 -0.15 -21.09 -22.44
CA SER A 682 0.75 -20.46 -23.41
C SER A 682 1.55 -21.48 -24.22
N LEU A 683 1.93 -21.04 -25.41
CA LEU A 683 2.84 -21.73 -26.31
C LEU A 683 4.08 -20.87 -26.51
N THR A 684 5.23 -21.36 -26.06
CA THR A 684 6.51 -20.69 -26.18
C THR A 684 7.32 -21.35 -27.31
N PHE A 685 7.75 -20.55 -28.27
CA PHE A 685 8.61 -20.91 -29.38
C PHE A 685 10.00 -20.25 -29.20
N PRO A 686 11.03 -20.68 -29.93
CA PRO A 686 12.28 -19.93 -29.96
C PRO A 686 12.06 -18.48 -30.41
N GLY A 687 12.26 -17.54 -29.49
CA GLY A 687 12.15 -16.10 -29.73
C GLY A 687 10.75 -15.48 -29.64
N TRP A 688 9.67 -16.22 -29.38
CA TRP A 688 8.35 -15.66 -29.20
C TRP A 688 7.41 -16.57 -28.37
N GLU A 689 6.37 -16.01 -27.83
CA GLU A 689 5.33 -16.71 -27.07
C GLU A 689 3.96 -16.11 -27.34
N ILE A 690 2.91 -16.94 -27.31
CA ILE A 690 1.51 -16.54 -27.31
C ILE A 690 0.81 -17.14 -26.10
N TRP A 691 -0.09 -16.39 -25.46
CA TRP A 691 -0.84 -16.86 -24.29
C TRP A 691 -2.27 -16.37 -24.27
N LEU A 692 -3.11 -17.15 -23.59
CA LEU A 692 -4.45 -16.79 -23.15
C LEU A 692 -4.47 -16.86 -21.62
N ARG A 693 -4.91 -15.78 -20.93
CA ARG A 693 -5.04 -15.71 -19.49
C ARG A 693 -6.47 -15.32 -19.12
N GLY A 694 -7.07 -16.09 -18.21
CA GLY A 694 -8.34 -15.79 -17.59
C GLY A 694 -8.13 -15.39 -16.12
N GLU A 695 -8.75 -14.32 -15.70
CA GLU A 695 -8.69 -13.76 -14.36
C GLU A 695 -10.09 -13.73 -13.76
N ASN A 696 -10.24 -14.08 -12.48
CA ASN A 696 -11.54 -14.18 -11.82
C ASN A 696 -12.55 -15.02 -12.62
N LEU A 697 -12.15 -16.23 -13.02
CA LEU A 697 -12.94 -17.10 -13.89
C LEU A 697 -14.28 -17.54 -13.30
N ALA A 698 -14.42 -17.49 -11.96
CA ALA A 698 -15.69 -17.73 -11.28
C ALA A 698 -16.65 -16.54 -11.36
N GLY A 699 -16.19 -15.38 -11.83
CA GLY A 699 -16.99 -14.16 -11.83
C GLY A 699 -17.37 -13.69 -10.42
N SER A 700 -16.50 -13.92 -9.43
CA SER A 700 -16.75 -13.48 -8.06
C SER A 700 -17.03 -11.98 -8.03
N THR A 701 -18.15 -11.59 -7.38
CA THR A 701 -18.61 -10.20 -7.26
C THR A 701 -18.51 -9.70 -5.83
N GLY A 702 -17.60 -10.25 -5.04
CA GLY A 702 -17.39 -9.88 -3.66
C GLY A 702 -17.19 -8.37 -3.45
N ARG A 703 -17.54 -7.93 -2.25
CA ARG A 703 -17.31 -6.55 -1.84
C ARG A 703 -15.83 -6.39 -1.52
N ASN A 704 -15.21 -5.36 -2.08
CA ASN A 704 -13.77 -5.16 -2.01
C ASN A 704 -13.39 -4.05 -1.05
N PHE A 705 -14.33 -3.14 -0.78
CA PHE A 705 -14.11 -2.03 0.11
C PHE A 705 -15.42 -1.42 0.60
N TYR A 706 -15.45 -0.97 1.85
CA TYR A 706 -16.58 -0.34 2.52
C TYR A 706 -16.22 1.05 3.05
N PHE A 707 -17.17 1.98 2.99
CA PHE A 707 -17.07 3.24 3.69
C PHE A 707 -18.44 3.90 3.88
N LYS A 708 -18.49 4.87 4.80
CA LYS A 708 -19.65 5.74 4.99
C LYS A 708 -19.37 7.13 4.42
N SER A 709 -20.38 7.77 3.86
CA SER A 709 -20.36 9.17 3.46
C SER A 709 -21.75 9.76 3.60
N VAL A 710 -21.87 10.93 4.21
CA VAL A 710 -23.14 11.65 4.46
C VAL A 710 -24.20 10.74 5.08
N GLY A 711 -23.80 9.92 6.08
CA GLY A 711 -24.71 8.99 6.74
C GLY A 711 -25.15 7.77 5.94
N ARG A 712 -24.77 7.69 4.66
CA ARG A 712 -25.07 6.56 3.75
C ARG A 712 -23.87 5.59 3.66
N GLU A 713 -24.13 4.36 3.27
CA GLU A 713 -23.15 3.27 3.22
C GLU A 713 -22.87 2.86 1.78
N PHE A 714 -21.60 2.59 1.49
CA PHE A 714 -21.13 2.31 0.13
C PHE A 714 -20.16 1.15 0.11
N PHE A 715 -20.27 0.33 -0.94
CA PHE A 715 -19.28 -0.70 -1.26
C PHE A 715 -18.77 -0.55 -2.69
N SER A 716 -17.48 -0.86 -2.88
CA SER A 716 -16.97 -1.23 -4.20
C SER A 716 -17.08 -2.74 -4.40
N ARG A 717 -17.12 -3.17 -5.67
CA ARG A 717 -17.12 -4.60 -6.05
C ARG A 717 -15.78 -4.99 -6.64
N GLU A 718 -15.46 -6.27 -6.56
CA GLU A 718 -14.37 -6.85 -7.32
C GLU A 718 -14.61 -6.72 -8.83
N ARG A 719 -13.51 -6.59 -9.59
CA ARG A 719 -13.59 -6.60 -11.06
C ARG A 719 -14.10 -7.94 -11.55
N PRO A 720 -15.00 -7.96 -12.53
CA PRO A 720 -15.55 -9.19 -13.09
C PRO A 720 -14.49 -10.02 -13.80
N CYS A 721 -14.88 -11.17 -14.36
CA CYS A 721 -14.03 -12.03 -15.16
C CYS A 721 -13.36 -11.24 -16.30
N ASN A 722 -12.05 -11.41 -16.45
CA ASN A 722 -11.26 -10.84 -17.53
C ASN A 722 -10.56 -11.96 -18.31
N ILE A 723 -10.58 -11.88 -19.64
CA ILE A 723 -9.85 -12.78 -20.54
C ILE A 723 -8.91 -11.93 -21.37
N VAL A 724 -7.64 -12.30 -21.38
CA VAL A 724 -6.55 -11.56 -22.02
C VAL A 724 -5.81 -12.49 -22.98
N LEU A 725 -5.70 -12.09 -24.24
CA LEU A 725 -4.82 -12.70 -25.25
C LEU A 725 -3.54 -11.86 -25.37
N GLY A 726 -2.39 -12.50 -25.40
CA GLY A 726 -1.12 -11.78 -25.52
C GLY A 726 -0.10 -12.50 -26.36
N ILE A 727 0.86 -11.73 -26.84
CA ILE A 727 2.04 -12.18 -27.59
C ILE A 727 3.29 -11.48 -27.09
N SER A 728 4.41 -12.17 -27.06
CA SER A 728 5.73 -11.55 -26.80
C SER A 728 6.79 -12.07 -27.75
N ILE A 729 7.80 -11.22 -27.97
CA ILE A 729 9.04 -11.56 -28.68
C ILE A 729 10.21 -11.41 -27.72
N ASN A 730 11.23 -12.26 -27.90
CA ASN A 730 12.48 -12.21 -27.13
C ASN A 730 13.65 -12.45 -28.09
N ARG A 731 14.54 -11.48 -28.26
CA ARG A 731 15.68 -11.48 -29.15
C ARG A 731 16.95 -11.03 -28.45
#